data_711153eff43ce5122ffeab53a67d08de
#
_entry.id   711153eff43ce5122ffeab53a67d08de
#
_cell.length_a   1.000
_cell.length_b   1.000
_cell.length_c   1.000
_cell.angle_alpha   90.00
_cell.angle_beta   90.00
_cell.angle_gamma   90.00
#
_symmetry.space_group_name_H-M   'P 1'
#
loop_
_entity.id
_entity.type
_entity.pdbx_description
1 polymer ?
#
loop_
_entity_poly.entity_id
_entity_poly.type
_entity_poly.pdbx_seq_one_letter_code
_entity_poly.pdbx_strand_id
1 'polypeptide(L)'
;MRYFLTVSFCFVICSTAFSQDKSYKIGFLLDKTNSKIASLVDKLEEEITAVVGEDATVVFPDNNRYTNNFDPLLAKNQYETLVNEVDIIIAYGVVTNEVLAKRDTYPKPTILFGTVNEDFIEDGKHINHEVDNFTSIVTPLSYREDLEFLKNLVGCKQVGILIERGAIAYDPISEMITSLAAELELDLSLVPFDNTSDIINALDDQKAVYFIGGLYLTDSEMKTVADALIQRKIPSFTTSPISDVENGLLATNNDQTQIDQFFRRIALSVESIVVDDVFHESSSLLTVNKSLTINFNTAQKIGIPLKYSLIATTNFVGDASDIVADKEYDLVSVMTEVIAENLTLKEAKQNVYIAEKDAELAKSNYLPDVSAAASANYNDPEFAEATNGQNPEVLTAGNITLSQTIFSESANANIGIQTALQKAQMEDYNREELNVIFESATAYFNTLILKANYKIQSKNLNLTKRNLEIASQNFEAGQSGKSDVLRFRSELVQNMQDNIESFNQLKQGYYVLNQLLNNPIDLIIDVNDAQLDSGIFEEYDYHEFNGLLNDPVERKPFTDFLIEEALNNSPELKFLDYNLIATERSEKLFGPGRFLPTVALQGQYNHVFSRSGAGSTFPVFIPTPPDGYYNVGVSLSMPIFNQNKQNINKQIATIQKEQIQFSTDNVKLQIEKNINDAVLEIINQVTNIELSIVFEETAKEVLELTQTSYENGAVNIIQLLDAQNNYLQAQLASSNATYNYLIAMLTLERYIGNFFLLESTDERNAFLARFLEFKANIED
;
A
#
# COMPACT_ATOMS: atom_id res chain seq x y z
N MET A 1 -52.01 -65.65 45.74
CA MET A 1 -51.71 -66.83 46.58
C MET A 1 -50.20 -66.84 46.74
N ARG A 2 -49.69 -66.27 47.82
CA ARG A 2 -48.95 -66.94 48.93
C ARG A 2 -47.74 -67.74 48.39
N TYR A 3 -46.53 -67.56 48.75
CA TYR A 3 -45.70 -67.20 49.90
C TYR A 3 -44.23 -67.25 49.42
N PHE A 4 -43.14 -66.85 49.98
CA PHE A 4 -42.66 -66.39 51.25
C PHE A 4 -41.24 -65.81 51.09
N LEU A 5 -40.93 -64.84 51.85
CA LEU A 5 -39.66 -64.35 52.27
C LEU A 5 -38.56 -65.39 52.46
N THR A 6 -37.33 -65.04 52.04
CA THR A 6 -36.15 -65.25 52.87
C THR A 6 -35.14 -64.14 52.65
N VAL A 7 -34.93 -63.36 53.69
CA VAL A 7 -33.91 -62.35 53.84
C VAL A 7 -32.57 -63.02 54.03
N SER A 8 -31.61 -62.84 53.14
CA SER A 8 -30.21 -63.14 53.39
C SER A 8 -29.43 -61.82 53.41
N PHE A 9 -29.09 -61.42 54.63
CA PHE A 9 -28.28 -60.25 54.95
C PHE A 9 -26.80 -60.58 54.64
N CYS A 10 -26.33 -60.28 53.42
CA CYS A 10 -24.91 -60.27 53.14
C CYS A 10 -24.37 -58.87 53.46
N PHE A 11 -23.69 -58.78 54.58
CA PHE A 11 -22.83 -57.67 54.94
C PHE A 11 -21.67 -57.62 53.92
N VAL A 12 -21.82 -56.81 52.87
CA VAL A 12 -20.69 -56.42 52.05
C VAL A 12 -20.02 -55.31 52.85
N ILE A 13 -18.93 -55.62 53.46
CA ILE A 13 -17.95 -54.64 53.94
C ILE A 13 -17.37 -54.00 52.72
N CYS A 14 -17.89 -52.82 52.31
CA CYS A 14 -17.21 -51.92 51.47
C CYS A 14 -15.99 -51.44 52.27
N SER A 15 -14.87 -52.11 52.07
CA SER A 15 -13.57 -51.48 52.34
C SER A 15 -13.45 -50.34 51.39
N THR A 16 -13.80 -49.11 51.85
CA THR A 16 -13.26 -47.88 51.30
C THR A 16 -11.76 -48.00 51.52
N ALA A 17 -11.05 -48.47 50.50
CA ALA A 17 -9.66 -48.16 50.37
C ALA A 17 -9.59 -46.59 50.31
N PHE A 18 -9.28 -45.98 51.39
CA PHE A 18 -8.70 -44.62 51.35
C PHE A 18 -7.41 -44.81 50.57
N SER A 19 -7.43 -44.52 49.25
CA SER A 19 -6.24 -44.14 48.52
C SER A 19 -5.69 -42.96 49.33
N GLN A 20 -4.57 -43.11 50.02
CA GLN A 20 -3.82 -41.98 50.44
C GLN A 20 -3.49 -41.23 49.16
N ASP A 21 -4.15 -40.10 48.92
CA ASP A 21 -3.74 -39.16 47.86
C ASP A 21 -2.26 -38.89 48.05
N LYS A 22 -1.43 -39.57 47.25
CA LYS A 22 0.01 -39.30 47.23
C LYS A 22 0.17 -37.87 46.77
N SER A 23 0.66 -36.97 47.63
CA SER A 23 0.97 -35.59 47.29
C SER A 23 2.45 -35.49 46.97
N TYR A 24 2.75 -35.05 45.76
CA TYR A 24 4.11 -34.84 45.27
C TYR A 24 4.45 -33.37 45.21
N LYS A 25 5.61 -32.99 45.77
CA LYS A 25 6.14 -31.65 45.69
C LYS A 25 7.09 -31.51 44.51
N ILE A 26 6.86 -30.53 43.67
CA ILE A 26 7.71 -30.20 42.51
C ILE A 26 8.44 -28.90 42.80
N GLY A 27 9.75 -28.86 42.53
CA GLY A 27 10.57 -27.68 42.69
C GLY A 27 11.23 -27.29 41.37
N PHE A 28 11.51 -26.00 41.26
CA PHE A 28 12.15 -25.41 40.05
C PHE A 28 13.53 -24.89 40.40
N LEU A 29 14.49 -25.15 39.49
CA LEU A 29 15.82 -24.57 39.50
C LEU A 29 16.08 -23.83 38.20
N LEU A 30 16.24 -22.49 38.25
CA LEU A 30 16.33 -21.59 37.11
C LEU A 30 17.63 -20.80 37.15
N ASP A 31 18.17 -20.40 36.00
CA ASP A 31 19.33 -19.50 35.97
C ASP A 31 18.93 -18.08 36.33
N LYS A 32 17.81 -17.59 35.81
CA LYS A 32 17.28 -16.22 36.07
C LYS A 32 15.76 -16.24 35.95
N THR A 33 15.09 -15.30 36.58
CA THR A 33 13.64 -15.11 36.48
C THR A 33 13.29 -13.65 36.16
N ASN A 34 12.21 -13.48 35.41
CA ASN A 34 11.52 -12.21 35.16
C ASN A 34 10.02 -12.50 35.01
N SER A 35 9.22 -11.48 34.71
CA SER A 35 7.77 -11.66 34.55
C SER A 35 7.40 -12.65 33.43
N LYS A 36 8.17 -12.71 32.33
CA LYS A 36 7.96 -13.61 31.20
C LYS A 36 8.25 -15.06 31.58
N ILE A 37 9.39 -15.33 32.23
CA ILE A 37 9.75 -16.67 32.71
C ILE A 37 8.80 -17.13 33.82
N ALA A 38 8.41 -16.25 34.74
CA ALA A 38 7.42 -16.59 35.77
C ALA A 38 6.09 -17.04 35.15
N SER A 39 5.58 -16.31 34.13
CA SER A 39 4.37 -16.68 33.41
C SER A 39 4.51 -18.04 32.66
N LEU A 40 5.69 -18.34 32.12
CA LEU A 40 5.95 -19.65 31.48
C LEU A 40 5.98 -20.79 32.52
N VAL A 41 6.56 -20.57 33.71
CA VAL A 41 6.54 -21.54 34.81
C VAL A 41 5.11 -21.79 35.30
N ASP A 42 4.32 -20.72 35.48
CA ASP A 42 2.91 -20.84 35.90
C ASP A 42 2.10 -21.65 34.86
N LYS A 43 2.28 -21.41 33.56
CA LYS A 43 1.66 -22.19 32.49
C LYS A 43 2.10 -23.68 32.49
N LEU A 44 3.37 -23.96 32.78
CA LEU A 44 3.86 -25.32 32.92
C LEU A 44 3.22 -26.02 34.12
N GLU A 45 3.04 -25.33 35.24
CA GLU A 45 2.36 -25.86 36.42
C GLU A 45 0.88 -26.21 36.14
N GLU A 46 0.20 -25.30 35.37
CA GLU A 46 -1.18 -25.58 34.90
C GLU A 46 -1.23 -26.80 34.00
N GLU A 47 -0.32 -26.99 33.07
CA GLU A 47 -0.26 -28.13 32.19
C GLU A 47 0.06 -29.42 32.94
N ILE A 48 1.00 -29.43 33.87
CA ILE A 48 1.31 -30.57 34.73
C ILE A 48 0.07 -30.97 35.55
N THR A 49 -0.59 -29.97 36.14
CA THR A 49 -1.81 -30.21 36.93
C THR A 49 -2.93 -30.83 36.08
N ALA A 50 -3.12 -30.31 34.87
CA ALA A 50 -4.13 -30.80 33.93
C ALA A 50 -3.86 -32.23 33.45
N VAL A 51 -2.59 -32.60 33.22
CA VAL A 51 -2.19 -33.92 32.75
C VAL A 51 -2.28 -34.99 33.87
N VAL A 52 -1.77 -34.66 35.06
CA VAL A 52 -1.84 -35.56 36.23
C VAL A 52 -3.31 -35.79 36.66
N GLY A 53 -4.17 -34.79 36.46
CA GLY A 53 -5.62 -34.91 36.71
C GLY A 53 -5.99 -35.25 38.15
N GLU A 54 -6.89 -36.24 38.30
CA GLU A 54 -7.37 -36.73 39.59
C GLU A 54 -6.55 -37.93 40.15
N ASP A 55 -5.54 -38.41 39.41
CA ASP A 55 -4.81 -39.63 39.75
C ASP A 55 -3.82 -39.43 40.90
N ALA A 56 -3.30 -38.19 41.06
CA ALA A 56 -2.45 -37.78 42.17
C ALA A 56 -2.50 -36.26 42.39
N THR A 57 -2.11 -35.80 43.60
CA THR A 57 -2.02 -34.39 43.92
C THR A 57 -0.57 -33.88 43.70
N VAL A 58 -0.38 -32.90 42.82
CA VAL A 58 0.90 -32.18 42.64
C VAL A 58 0.83 -30.81 43.32
N VAL A 59 1.92 -30.40 43.95
CA VAL A 59 2.02 -29.13 44.69
C VAL A 59 3.31 -28.44 44.30
N PHE A 60 3.24 -27.14 44.02
CA PHE A 60 4.35 -26.30 43.63
C PHE A 60 4.60 -25.24 44.72
N PRO A 61 5.38 -25.52 45.75
CA PRO A 61 5.62 -24.56 46.81
C PRO A 61 6.48 -23.38 46.34
N ASP A 62 6.06 -22.14 46.58
CA ASP A 62 6.77 -20.95 46.13
C ASP A 62 8.24 -20.85 46.67
N ASN A 63 8.49 -21.40 47.86
CA ASN A 63 9.82 -21.46 48.44
C ASN A 63 10.75 -22.51 47.82
N ASN A 64 10.25 -23.33 46.89
CA ASN A 64 11.03 -24.30 46.14
C ASN A 64 11.27 -23.87 44.66
N ARG A 65 11.09 -22.62 44.37
CA ARG A 65 11.49 -21.98 43.10
C ARG A 65 12.80 -21.24 43.33
N TYR A 66 13.92 -21.84 42.92
CA TYR A 66 15.27 -21.29 43.13
C TYR A 66 15.82 -20.67 41.86
N THR A 67 16.59 -19.58 42.03
CA THR A 67 17.27 -18.88 40.92
C THR A 67 18.76 -18.73 41.27
N ASN A 68 19.65 -19.22 40.43
CA ASN A 68 21.11 -19.20 40.70
C ASN A 68 21.83 -18.01 40.09
N ASN A 69 21.20 -17.14 39.33
CA ASN A 69 21.80 -15.96 38.72
C ASN A 69 23.10 -16.26 37.93
N PHE A 70 23.10 -17.38 37.19
CA PHE A 70 24.25 -17.90 36.44
C PHE A 70 25.48 -18.27 37.30
N ASP A 71 25.31 -18.54 38.58
CA ASP A 71 26.38 -19.01 39.45
C ASP A 71 26.36 -20.54 39.59
N PRO A 72 27.38 -21.28 39.06
CA PRO A 72 27.41 -22.74 39.10
C PRO A 72 27.48 -23.30 40.53
N LEU A 73 28.15 -22.60 41.48
CA LEU A 73 28.22 -23.03 42.87
C LEU A 73 26.89 -22.89 43.59
N LEU A 74 26.22 -21.77 43.30
CA LEU A 74 24.87 -21.54 43.82
C LEU A 74 23.87 -22.54 43.26
N ALA A 75 23.92 -22.82 41.93
CA ALA A 75 23.09 -23.86 41.30
C ALA A 75 23.23 -25.24 41.96
N LYS A 76 24.50 -25.63 42.22
CA LYS A 76 24.81 -26.91 42.90
C LYS A 76 24.22 -26.95 44.34
N ASN A 77 24.39 -25.88 45.12
CA ASN A 77 23.89 -25.82 46.48
C ASN A 77 22.36 -25.80 46.53
N GLN A 78 21.72 -25.09 45.64
CA GLN A 78 20.27 -25.00 45.51
C GLN A 78 19.67 -26.37 45.07
N TYR A 79 20.34 -27.09 44.17
CA TYR A 79 19.95 -28.44 43.84
C TYR A 79 19.98 -29.39 45.03
N GLU A 80 21.06 -29.40 45.83
CA GLU A 80 21.15 -30.21 47.05
C GLU A 80 20.09 -29.81 48.10
N THR A 81 19.67 -28.57 48.11
CA THR A 81 18.53 -28.13 48.96
C THR A 81 17.22 -28.71 48.45
N LEU A 82 16.95 -28.59 47.13
CA LEU A 82 15.74 -29.11 46.48
C LEU A 82 15.62 -30.63 46.67
N VAL A 83 16.70 -31.42 46.57
CA VAL A 83 16.72 -32.84 46.79
C VAL A 83 16.12 -33.24 48.18
N ASN A 84 16.29 -32.39 49.19
CA ASN A 84 15.76 -32.62 50.51
C ASN A 84 14.36 -32.06 50.76
N GLU A 85 13.84 -31.19 49.89
CA GLU A 85 12.59 -30.45 50.08
C GLU A 85 11.45 -30.91 49.17
N VAL A 86 11.80 -31.48 47.98
CA VAL A 86 10.81 -31.85 46.97
C VAL A 86 10.98 -33.29 46.49
N ASP A 87 9.99 -33.76 45.74
CA ASP A 87 9.96 -35.13 45.21
C ASP A 87 10.42 -35.17 43.74
N ILE A 88 10.19 -34.12 42.97
CA ILE A 88 10.61 -33.97 41.56
C ILE A 88 11.25 -32.60 41.38
N ILE A 89 12.33 -32.55 40.62
CA ILE A 89 13.05 -31.32 40.29
C ILE A 89 12.94 -31.03 38.76
N ILE A 90 12.46 -29.86 38.41
CA ILE A 90 12.45 -29.38 37.04
C ILE A 90 13.47 -28.26 36.92
N ALA A 91 14.37 -28.38 35.97
CA ALA A 91 15.51 -27.48 35.82
C ALA A 91 15.59 -26.87 34.42
N TYR A 92 15.78 -25.54 34.39
CA TYR A 92 15.90 -24.75 33.14
C TYR A 92 17.00 -23.71 33.27
N GLY A 93 17.88 -23.69 32.30
CA GLY A 93 18.94 -22.69 32.21
C GLY A 93 20.27 -23.28 31.73
N VAL A 94 21.15 -22.44 31.21
CA VAL A 94 22.43 -22.85 30.63
C VAL A 94 23.36 -23.39 31.72
N VAL A 95 23.53 -22.59 32.78
CA VAL A 95 24.39 -22.97 33.91
C VAL A 95 23.79 -24.09 34.74
N THR A 96 22.49 -24.03 34.97
CA THR A 96 21.74 -25.10 35.67
C THR A 96 21.93 -26.43 34.95
N ASN A 97 21.75 -26.49 33.63
CA ASN A 97 21.86 -27.71 32.86
C ASN A 97 23.28 -28.26 32.85
N GLU A 98 24.29 -27.41 32.72
CA GLU A 98 25.69 -27.81 32.77
C GLU A 98 26.07 -28.44 34.12
N VAL A 99 25.65 -27.81 35.20
CA VAL A 99 25.94 -28.32 36.55
C VAL A 99 25.24 -29.65 36.80
N LEU A 100 24.01 -29.79 36.31
CA LEU A 100 23.22 -31.02 36.53
C LEU A 100 23.61 -32.12 35.56
N ALA A 101 23.87 -31.88 34.30
CA ALA A 101 24.23 -32.89 33.30
C ALA A 101 25.57 -33.61 33.62
N LYS A 102 26.45 -33.02 34.40
CA LYS A 102 27.75 -33.60 34.82
C LYS A 102 27.68 -34.45 36.10
N ARG A 103 26.50 -34.70 36.65
CA ARG A 103 26.35 -35.50 37.88
C ARG A 103 26.35 -37.00 37.57
N ASP A 104 26.97 -37.76 38.41
CA ASP A 104 27.00 -39.23 38.29
C ASP A 104 25.73 -39.89 38.88
N THR A 105 24.96 -39.19 39.74
CA THR A 105 23.78 -39.73 40.39
C THR A 105 22.75 -38.65 40.73
N TYR A 106 21.47 -39.02 40.66
CA TYR A 106 20.34 -38.13 40.99
C TYR A 106 19.46 -38.83 42.07
N PRO A 107 19.48 -38.29 43.32
CA PRO A 107 18.68 -38.84 44.41
C PRO A 107 17.17 -38.70 44.23
N LYS A 108 16.74 -37.78 43.38
CA LYS A 108 15.33 -37.47 43.07
C LYS A 108 15.17 -37.39 41.56
N PRO A 109 13.99 -37.72 41.00
CA PRO A 109 13.66 -37.48 39.60
C PRO A 109 13.96 -36.03 39.20
N THR A 110 14.80 -35.88 38.18
CA THR A 110 15.27 -34.58 37.72
C THR A 110 15.05 -34.47 36.21
N ILE A 111 14.31 -33.46 35.76
CA ILE A 111 13.95 -33.21 34.37
C ILE A 111 14.65 -31.92 33.95
N LEU A 112 15.56 -32.02 32.99
CA LEU A 112 16.19 -30.86 32.35
C LEU A 112 15.46 -30.51 31.06
N PHE A 113 15.30 -29.20 30.75
CA PHE A 113 14.72 -28.81 29.48
C PHE A 113 15.28 -27.46 28.97
N GLY A 114 15.12 -27.22 27.66
CA GLY A 114 15.13 -25.90 27.04
C GLY A 114 16.49 -25.30 26.64
N THR A 115 17.62 -25.87 27.05
CA THR A 115 18.95 -25.31 26.73
C THR A 115 19.84 -26.22 25.90
N VAL A 116 19.53 -27.50 25.81
CA VAL A 116 20.24 -28.44 24.96
C VAL A 116 19.49 -28.51 23.63
N ASN A 117 20.15 -28.17 22.53
CA ASN A 117 19.61 -28.26 21.17
C ASN A 117 20.36 -29.31 20.33
N GLU A 118 19.93 -29.49 19.08
CA GLU A 118 20.54 -30.45 18.15
C GLU A 118 22.04 -30.23 17.97
N ASP A 119 22.52 -28.98 17.97
CA ASP A 119 23.93 -28.64 17.74
C ASP A 119 24.86 -29.14 18.87
N PHE A 120 24.31 -29.38 20.07
CA PHE A 120 25.05 -29.94 21.21
C PHE A 120 25.07 -31.48 21.23
N ILE A 121 24.21 -32.15 20.45
CA ILE A 121 24.06 -33.62 20.48
C ILE A 121 25.08 -34.31 19.57
N GLU A 122 25.52 -33.67 18.46
CA GLU A 122 26.41 -34.29 17.47
C GLU A 122 27.76 -34.74 18.05
N ASP A 123 28.22 -34.17 19.16
CA ASP A 123 29.48 -34.57 19.80
C ASP A 123 29.35 -35.75 20.80
N GLY A 124 28.15 -36.25 21.09
CA GLY A 124 27.92 -37.46 21.92
C GLY A 124 28.44 -37.41 23.35
N LYS A 125 28.86 -36.22 23.84
CA LYS A 125 29.59 -36.08 25.09
C LYS A 125 28.78 -35.49 26.26
N HIS A 126 27.58 -35.01 26.01
CA HIS A 126 26.90 -34.15 27.01
C HIS A 126 25.54 -34.71 27.54
N ILE A 127 25.07 -35.86 27.09
CA ILE A 127 23.85 -36.46 27.60
C ILE A 127 24.16 -37.91 28.03
N ASN A 128 24.26 -38.13 29.34
CA ASN A 128 24.35 -39.48 29.93
C ASN A 128 22.98 -40.13 29.79
N HIS A 129 22.86 -41.12 28.90
CA HIS A 129 21.60 -41.80 28.56
C HIS A 129 21.21 -42.93 29.51
N GLU A 130 21.97 -43.23 30.56
CA GLU A 130 21.79 -44.39 31.44
C GLU A 130 21.97 -44.05 32.93
N VAL A 131 21.55 -42.86 33.35
CA VAL A 131 21.62 -42.51 34.79
C VAL A 131 20.22 -42.50 35.39
N ASP A 132 20.04 -43.28 36.45
CA ASP A 132 18.78 -43.39 37.17
C ASP A 132 18.26 -42.02 37.64
N ASN A 133 16.96 -41.79 37.55
CA ASN A 133 16.28 -40.58 37.98
C ASN A 133 16.67 -39.27 37.22
N PHE A 134 17.17 -39.40 35.96
CA PHE A 134 17.50 -38.27 35.17
C PHE A 134 16.95 -38.35 33.73
N THR A 135 16.35 -37.29 33.23
CA THR A 135 15.94 -37.18 31.85
C THR A 135 16.17 -35.76 31.33
N SER A 136 16.45 -35.61 30.05
CA SER A 136 16.56 -34.32 29.37
C SER A 136 15.62 -34.26 28.19
N ILE A 137 14.92 -33.14 28.02
CA ILE A 137 14.08 -32.85 26.90
C ILE A 137 14.82 -31.88 25.98
N VAL A 138 15.21 -32.37 24.80
CA VAL A 138 16.04 -31.67 23.84
C VAL A 138 15.16 -30.83 22.91
N THR A 139 15.52 -29.57 22.73
CA THR A 139 14.87 -28.68 21.77
C THR A 139 15.32 -28.98 20.36
N PRO A 140 14.43 -29.02 19.36
CA PRO A 140 14.78 -29.16 17.94
C PRO A 140 15.35 -27.87 17.32
N LEU A 141 15.57 -26.82 18.10
CA LEU A 141 16.16 -25.58 17.62
C LEU A 141 17.62 -25.81 17.22
N SER A 142 18.02 -25.25 16.07
CA SER A 142 19.38 -25.30 15.59
C SER A 142 19.91 -23.88 15.37
N TYR A 143 20.94 -23.50 16.10
CA TYR A 143 21.64 -22.21 15.92
C TYR A 143 22.30 -22.13 14.54
N ARG A 144 22.74 -23.27 14.00
CA ARG A 144 23.30 -23.40 12.65
C ARG A 144 22.29 -22.98 11.59
N GLU A 145 21.10 -23.58 11.62
CA GLU A 145 20.03 -23.28 10.65
C GLU A 145 19.57 -21.82 10.73
N ASP A 146 19.42 -21.29 11.94
CA ASP A 146 19.04 -19.91 12.18
C ASP A 146 20.07 -18.91 11.59
N LEU A 147 21.36 -19.16 11.85
CA LEU A 147 22.44 -18.32 11.34
C LEU A 147 22.61 -18.47 9.81
N GLU A 148 22.45 -19.68 9.28
CA GLU A 148 22.46 -19.91 7.84
C GLU A 148 21.30 -19.19 7.15
N PHE A 149 20.11 -19.24 7.76
CA PHE A 149 18.96 -18.52 7.27
C PHE A 149 19.18 -16.99 7.30
N LEU A 150 19.64 -16.45 8.42
CA LEU A 150 19.95 -15.02 8.55
C LEU A 150 21.00 -14.59 7.51
N LYS A 151 22.07 -15.37 7.32
CA LYS A 151 23.09 -15.15 6.29
C LYS A 151 22.47 -15.06 4.89
N ASN A 152 21.59 -16.01 4.55
CA ASN A 152 20.97 -16.10 3.23
C ASN A 152 19.90 -15.02 2.99
N LEU A 153 19.20 -14.59 4.04
CA LEU A 153 18.19 -13.54 3.98
C LEU A 153 18.83 -12.16 3.76
N VAL A 154 19.90 -11.88 4.51
CA VAL A 154 20.47 -10.53 4.60
C VAL A 154 21.74 -10.38 3.75
N GLY A 155 22.42 -11.48 3.44
CA GLY A 155 23.72 -11.47 2.72
C GLY A 155 24.89 -10.93 3.55
N CYS A 156 24.75 -10.85 4.90
CA CYS A 156 25.81 -10.36 5.78
C CYS A 156 26.83 -11.47 6.10
N LYS A 157 28.06 -11.04 6.41
CA LYS A 157 29.12 -11.94 6.91
C LYS A 157 29.43 -11.71 8.39
N GLN A 158 28.97 -10.60 8.97
CA GLN A 158 29.24 -10.23 10.36
C GLN A 158 27.91 -10.24 11.13
N VAL A 159 27.86 -11.01 12.25
CA VAL A 159 26.68 -11.16 13.09
C VAL A 159 27.09 -11.04 14.56
N GLY A 160 26.44 -10.15 15.29
CA GLY A 160 26.57 -10.05 16.74
C GLY A 160 25.64 -11.05 17.44
N ILE A 161 26.22 -11.90 18.27
CA ILE A 161 25.48 -12.87 19.09
C ILE A 161 25.11 -12.18 20.42
N LEU A 162 23.85 -11.81 20.55
CA LEU A 162 23.34 -11.20 21.79
C LEU A 162 23.04 -12.28 22.82
N ILE A 163 23.81 -12.33 23.87
CA ILE A 163 23.75 -13.35 24.91
C ILE A 163 23.97 -12.72 26.30
N GLU A 164 23.32 -13.27 27.31
CA GLU A 164 23.53 -12.79 28.67
C GLU A 164 24.97 -12.99 29.15
N ARG A 165 25.47 -11.98 29.87
CA ARG A 165 26.85 -11.97 30.39
C ARG A 165 27.17 -13.19 31.23
N GLY A 166 26.24 -13.63 32.07
CA GLY A 166 26.40 -14.81 32.90
C GLY A 166 26.55 -16.11 32.11
N ALA A 167 25.88 -16.19 30.97
CA ALA A 167 25.93 -17.40 30.11
C ALA A 167 27.26 -17.54 29.36
N ILE A 168 27.98 -16.46 29.08
CA ILE A 168 29.28 -16.50 28.40
C ILE A 168 30.38 -17.14 29.26
N ALA A 169 30.23 -17.11 30.58
CA ALA A 169 31.16 -17.79 31.47
C ALA A 169 31.20 -19.30 31.30
N TYR A 170 30.28 -19.82 30.47
CA TYR A 170 30.17 -21.25 30.15
C TYR A 170 30.94 -21.57 28.84
N ASP A 171 32.11 -22.22 28.97
CA ASP A 171 33.03 -22.52 27.90
C ASP A 171 32.38 -23.21 26.65
N PRO A 172 31.48 -24.21 26.78
CA PRO A 172 30.88 -24.88 25.64
C PRO A 172 30.11 -23.96 24.68
N ILE A 173 29.51 -22.87 25.16
CA ILE A 173 28.85 -21.89 24.28
C ILE A 173 29.86 -21.18 23.40
N SER A 174 30.98 -20.75 23.97
CA SER A 174 32.04 -20.06 23.25
C SER A 174 32.70 -21.01 22.20
N GLU A 175 32.88 -22.26 22.54
CA GLU A 175 33.41 -23.29 21.64
C GLU A 175 32.45 -23.55 20.47
N MET A 176 31.17 -23.73 20.75
CA MET A 176 30.12 -23.91 19.74
C MET A 176 30.04 -22.72 18.78
N ILE A 177 29.98 -21.50 19.29
CA ILE A 177 29.92 -20.29 18.45
C ILE A 177 31.15 -20.19 17.57
N THR A 178 32.33 -20.54 18.09
CA THR A 178 33.58 -20.57 17.31
C THR A 178 33.52 -21.60 16.18
N SER A 179 32.96 -22.79 16.47
CA SER A 179 32.78 -23.87 15.48
C SER A 179 31.80 -23.43 14.38
N LEU A 180 30.65 -22.87 14.75
CA LEU A 180 29.64 -22.36 13.80
C LEU A 180 30.19 -21.22 12.94
N ALA A 181 31.00 -20.33 13.50
CA ALA A 181 31.66 -19.27 12.76
C ALA A 181 32.54 -19.81 11.63
N ALA A 182 33.35 -20.84 11.93
CA ALA A 182 34.22 -21.49 10.95
C ALA A 182 33.44 -22.26 9.88
N GLU A 183 32.41 -22.99 10.28
CA GLU A 183 31.59 -23.81 9.38
C GLU A 183 30.76 -22.96 8.43
N LEU A 184 30.11 -21.91 8.94
CA LEU A 184 29.24 -21.04 8.16
C LEU A 184 30.00 -19.90 7.44
N GLU A 185 31.30 -19.82 7.60
CA GLU A 185 32.13 -18.72 7.08
C GLU A 185 31.60 -17.34 7.49
N LEU A 186 31.18 -17.21 8.75
CA LEU A 186 30.67 -15.98 9.36
C LEU A 186 31.67 -15.41 10.39
N ASP A 187 31.72 -14.09 10.47
CA ASP A 187 32.40 -13.38 11.55
C ASP A 187 31.38 -13.17 12.69
N LEU A 188 31.41 -14.08 13.67
CA LEU A 188 30.52 -14.06 14.82
C LEU A 188 31.20 -13.36 16.00
N SER A 189 30.57 -12.31 16.52
CA SER A 189 31.05 -11.58 17.70
C SER A 189 30.09 -11.76 18.87
N LEU A 190 30.60 -12.15 20.05
CA LEU A 190 29.79 -12.21 21.26
C LEU A 190 29.50 -10.80 21.78
N VAL A 191 28.24 -10.49 22.00
CA VAL A 191 27.76 -9.22 22.56
C VAL A 191 27.06 -9.51 23.89
N PRO A 192 27.81 -9.46 25.02
CA PRO A 192 27.27 -9.74 26.33
C PRO A 192 26.41 -8.61 26.85
N PHE A 193 25.25 -8.91 27.41
CA PHE A 193 24.35 -7.94 28.02
C PHE A 193 23.85 -8.37 29.39
N ASP A 194 23.56 -7.40 30.25
CA ASP A 194 22.83 -7.54 31.49
C ASP A 194 21.50 -6.79 31.47
N ASN A 195 21.40 -5.80 30.57
CA ASN A 195 20.22 -4.94 30.38
C ASN A 195 20.15 -4.39 28.95
N THR A 196 19.04 -3.72 28.62
CA THR A 196 18.80 -3.13 27.29
C THR A 196 19.82 -2.10 26.86
N SER A 197 20.40 -1.33 27.82
CA SER A 197 21.40 -0.29 27.51
C SER A 197 22.69 -0.90 26.99
N ASP A 198 23.11 -2.04 27.52
CA ASP A 198 24.30 -2.76 27.03
C ASP A 198 24.15 -3.17 25.58
N ILE A 199 22.95 -3.69 25.24
CA ILE A 199 22.61 -4.07 23.86
C ILE A 199 22.69 -2.85 22.95
N ILE A 200 21.94 -1.78 23.28
CA ILE A 200 21.82 -0.59 22.43
C ILE A 200 23.16 0.06 22.15
N ASN A 201 24.05 0.10 23.16
CA ASN A 201 25.38 0.68 23.02
C ASN A 201 26.33 -0.16 22.12
N ALA A 202 26.07 -1.46 22.01
CA ALA A 202 26.87 -2.36 21.17
C ALA A 202 26.38 -2.48 19.71
N LEU A 203 25.19 -1.91 19.38
CA LEU A 203 24.61 -2.07 18.05
C LEU A 203 25.37 -1.36 16.93
N ASP A 204 26.05 -0.25 17.22
CA ASP A 204 26.68 0.57 16.18
C ASP A 204 27.80 -0.18 15.41
N ASP A 205 28.37 -1.21 16.00
CA ASP A 205 29.39 -2.06 15.38
C ASP A 205 28.82 -3.30 14.71
N GLN A 206 27.50 -3.54 14.74
CA GLN A 206 26.89 -4.77 14.22
C GLN A 206 26.25 -4.57 12.84
N LYS A 207 26.33 -5.60 11.98
CA LYS A 207 25.66 -5.64 10.67
C LYS A 207 24.37 -6.45 10.68
N ALA A 208 24.29 -7.43 11.55
CA ALA A 208 23.10 -8.21 11.89
C ALA A 208 23.26 -8.71 13.33
N VAL A 209 22.16 -9.07 13.98
CA VAL A 209 22.19 -9.62 15.33
C VAL A 209 21.38 -10.92 15.43
N TYR A 210 21.85 -11.82 16.28
CA TYR A 210 21.20 -13.06 16.63
C TYR A 210 21.01 -13.15 18.14
N PHE A 211 19.76 -13.22 18.60
CA PHE A 211 19.41 -13.28 20.02
C PHE A 211 19.36 -14.72 20.51
N ILE A 212 20.20 -15.07 21.46
CA ILE A 212 20.14 -16.36 22.17
C ILE A 212 19.40 -16.22 23.50
N GLY A 213 19.48 -15.08 24.16
CA GLY A 213 18.93 -14.82 25.50
C GLY A 213 17.65 -14.00 25.54
N GLY A 214 16.84 -13.94 24.48
CA GLY A 214 15.66 -13.06 24.39
C GLY A 214 14.59 -13.28 25.47
N LEU A 215 14.46 -14.50 26.02
CA LEU A 215 13.53 -14.82 27.10
C LEU A 215 13.78 -14.04 28.41
N TYR A 216 14.98 -13.55 28.62
CA TYR A 216 15.32 -12.80 29.83
C TYR A 216 15.02 -11.29 29.73
N LEU A 217 14.53 -10.83 28.61
CA LEU A 217 14.01 -9.47 28.41
C LEU A 217 12.48 -9.48 28.50
N THR A 218 11.92 -8.49 29.17
CA THR A 218 10.46 -8.28 29.15
C THR A 218 10.02 -7.79 27.77
N ASP A 219 8.73 -7.88 27.44
CA ASP A 219 8.21 -7.44 26.14
C ASP A 219 8.46 -5.95 25.88
N SER A 220 8.38 -5.10 26.92
CA SER A 220 8.70 -3.66 26.81
C SER A 220 10.20 -3.41 26.53
N GLU A 221 11.07 -4.18 27.15
CA GLU A 221 12.52 -4.11 26.90
C GLU A 221 12.86 -4.62 25.50
N MET A 222 12.25 -5.73 25.06
CA MET A 222 12.42 -6.28 23.72
C MET A 222 11.97 -5.28 22.66
N LYS A 223 10.81 -4.63 22.85
CA LYS A 223 10.34 -3.58 21.94
C LYS A 223 11.31 -2.41 21.85
N THR A 224 11.88 -1.98 22.97
CA THR A 224 12.89 -0.90 23.00
C THR A 224 14.13 -1.27 22.19
N VAL A 225 14.60 -2.51 22.30
CA VAL A 225 15.73 -3.03 21.52
C VAL A 225 15.38 -3.14 20.04
N ALA A 226 14.20 -3.66 19.73
CA ALA A 226 13.72 -3.79 18.35
C ALA A 226 13.62 -2.42 17.65
N ASP A 227 13.08 -1.41 18.32
CA ASP A 227 13.02 -0.04 17.79
C ASP A 227 14.42 0.53 17.51
N ALA A 228 15.40 0.27 18.40
CA ALA A 228 16.78 0.69 18.20
C ALA A 228 17.46 -0.02 17.01
N LEU A 229 17.15 -1.30 16.78
CA LEU A 229 17.62 -2.08 15.64
C LEU A 229 17.01 -1.57 14.33
N ILE A 230 15.71 -1.29 14.33
CA ILE A 230 14.99 -0.74 13.17
C ILE A 230 15.55 0.61 12.75
N GLN A 231 15.77 1.53 13.72
CA GLN A 231 16.37 2.85 13.46
C GLN A 231 17.75 2.77 12.81
N ARG A 232 18.54 1.77 13.19
CA ARG A 232 19.89 1.53 12.64
C ARG A 232 19.91 0.65 11.40
N LYS A 233 18.73 0.16 10.98
CA LYS A 233 18.56 -0.79 9.87
C LYS A 233 19.36 -2.08 10.07
N ILE A 234 19.41 -2.60 11.29
CA ILE A 234 20.13 -3.82 11.66
C ILE A 234 19.14 -5.00 11.68
N PRO A 235 19.31 -6.00 10.81
CA PRO A 235 18.50 -7.22 10.83
C PRO A 235 18.71 -8.03 12.11
N SER A 236 17.61 -8.65 12.60
CA SER A 236 17.64 -9.43 13.83
C SER A 236 16.98 -10.80 13.65
N PHE A 237 17.52 -11.80 14.31
CA PHE A 237 16.93 -13.14 14.41
C PHE A 237 16.94 -13.58 15.87
N THR A 238 15.93 -14.34 16.31
CA THR A 238 15.81 -14.77 17.71
C THR A 238 15.52 -16.25 17.83
N THR A 239 16.04 -16.87 18.87
CA THR A 239 15.65 -18.23 19.31
C THR A 239 14.38 -18.23 20.13
N SER A 240 13.88 -17.06 20.52
CA SER A 240 12.68 -16.91 21.32
C SER A 240 11.41 -17.13 20.49
N PRO A 241 10.24 -17.34 21.15
CA PRO A 241 8.96 -17.49 20.46
C PRO A 241 8.57 -16.28 19.63
N ILE A 242 7.50 -16.45 18.85
CA ILE A 242 6.89 -15.46 17.96
C ILE A 242 6.65 -14.08 18.62
N SER A 243 6.44 -14.05 19.93
CA SER A 243 6.22 -12.80 20.68
C SER A 243 7.34 -11.76 20.52
N ASP A 244 8.60 -12.19 20.36
CA ASP A 244 9.71 -11.27 20.12
C ASP A 244 9.65 -10.66 18.71
N VAL A 245 9.14 -11.42 17.73
CA VAL A 245 8.90 -10.95 16.36
C VAL A 245 7.68 -10.02 16.34
N GLU A 246 6.64 -10.29 17.13
CA GLU A 246 5.51 -9.38 17.32
C GLU A 246 5.95 -8.05 17.97
N ASN A 247 6.93 -8.10 18.86
CA ASN A 247 7.54 -6.92 19.48
C ASN A 247 8.52 -6.16 18.56
N GLY A 248 8.74 -6.62 17.33
CA GLY A 248 9.46 -5.89 16.30
C GLY A 248 10.80 -6.48 15.85
N LEU A 249 11.26 -7.64 16.38
CA LEU A 249 12.40 -8.34 15.78
C LEU A 249 12.05 -8.85 14.37
N LEU A 250 13.07 -9.08 13.54
CA LEU A 250 12.85 -9.43 12.13
C LEU A 250 12.28 -10.84 11.96
N ALA A 251 12.88 -11.87 12.60
CA ALA A 251 12.49 -13.25 12.33
C ALA A 251 12.81 -14.24 13.45
N THR A 252 12.09 -15.37 13.46
CA THR A 252 12.35 -16.54 14.29
C THR A 252 11.94 -17.82 13.55
N ASN A 253 12.57 -18.96 13.89
CA ASN A 253 12.11 -20.32 13.53
C ASN A 253 11.33 -21.01 14.62
N ASN A 254 11.05 -20.32 15.74
CA ASN A 254 10.40 -20.87 16.91
C ASN A 254 8.92 -20.49 16.95
N ASP A 255 8.04 -21.44 16.68
CA ASP A 255 6.59 -21.26 16.73
C ASP A 255 6.07 -21.41 18.17
N GLN A 256 4.96 -20.75 18.48
CA GLN A 256 4.28 -20.82 19.79
C GLN A 256 3.85 -22.26 20.15
N THR A 257 3.45 -23.04 19.16
CA THR A 257 3.03 -24.45 19.34
C THR A 257 4.15 -25.33 19.88
N GLN A 258 5.41 -24.97 19.69
CA GLN A 258 6.56 -25.71 20.19
C GLN A 258 6.63 -25.67 21.72
N ILE A 259 6.37 -24.53 22.35
CA ILE A 259 6.38 -24.40 23.82
C ILE A 259 5.29 -25.26 24.45
N ASP A 260 4.10 -25.28 23.87
CA ASP A 260 2.97 -26.09 24.39
C ASP A 260 3.27 -27.59 24.29
N GLN A 261 3.91 -28.04 23.21
CA GLN A 261 4.38 -29.43 23.07
C GLN A 261 5.50 -29.75 24.06
N PHE A 262 6.41 -28.82 24.35
CA PHE A 262 7.42 -28.96 25.41
C PHE A 262 6.78 -29.15 26.77
N PHE A 263 5.86 -28.30 27.15
CA PHE A 263 5.17 -28.33 28.42
C PHE A 263 4.36 -29.61 28.56
N ARG A 264 3.66 -30.00 27.49
CA ARG A 264 2.95 -31.27 27.46
C ARG A 264 3.88 -32.48 27.66
N ARG A 265 5.07 -32.49 27.06
CA ARG A 265 6.03 -33.58 27.25
C ARG A 265 6.61 -33.63 28.66
N ILE A 266 6.90 -32.47 29.27
CA ILE A 266 7.32 -32.40 30.68
C ILE A 266 6.19 -32.94 31.58
N ALA A 267 4.96 -32.50 31.34
CA ALA A 267 3.80 -32.91 32.10
C ALA A 267 3.57 -34.45 32.04
N LEU A 268 3.68 -35.05 30.85
CA LEU A 268 3.61 -36.51 30.67
C LEU A 268 4.78 -37.24 31.37
N SER A 269 5.97 -36.66 31.42
CA SER A 269 7.09 -37.23 32.17
C SER A 269 6.83 -37.19 33.68
N VAL A 270 6.21 -36.11 34.16
CA VAL A 270 5.79 -35.98 35.56
C VAL A 270 4.67 -37.00 35.89
N GLU A 271 3.66 -37.11 35.01
CA GLU A 271 2.57 -38.08 35.19
C GLU A 271 3.10 -39.53 35.32
N SER A 272 4.01 -39.95 34.43
CA SER A 272 4.59 -41.29 34.51
C SER A 272 5.35 -41.57 35.81
N ILE A 273 5.98 -40.57 36.40
CA ILE A 273 6.63 -40.66 37.71
C ILE A 273 5.60 -40.77 38.85
N VAL A 274 4.57 -39.95 38.78
CA VAL A 274 3.60 -39.75 39.88
C VAL A 274 2.54 -40.85 39.90
N VAL A 275 2.06 -41.29 38.73
CA VAL A 275 0.95 -42.24 38.57
C VAL A 275 1.49 -43.67 38.39
N ASP A 276 2.44 -43.86 37.49
CA ASP A 276 2.93 -45.18 37.08
C ASP A 276 4.11 -45.68 37.91
N ASP A 277 4.73 -44.82 38.72
CA ASP A 277 5.97 -45.07 39.45
C ASP A 277 7.11 -45.54 38.54
N VAL A 278 7.09 -45.04 37.27
CA VAL A 278 8.04 -45.38 36.21
C VAL A 278 8.74 -44.09 35.78
N PHE A 279 10.05 -44.05 35.87
CA PHE A 279 10.85 -42.96 35.32
C PHE A 279 11.43 -43.39 33.97
N HIS A 280 11.07 -42.67 32.91
CA HIS A 280 11.64 -42.90 31.56
C HIS A 280 13.01 -42.21 31.44
N GLU A 281 14.07 -43.03 31.48
CA GLU A 281 15.46 -42.57 31.49
C GLU A 281 15.98 -42.10 30.12
N SER A 282 15.17 -42.20 29.06
CA SER A 282 15.60 -41.79 27.72
C SER A 282 15.32 -40.33 27.41
N SER A 283 16.36 -39.58 27.01
CA SER A 283 16.18 -38.25 26.43
C SER A 283 15.26 -38.32 25.21
N SER A 284 14.29 -37.42 25.12
CA SER A 284 13.37 -37.37 23.99
C SER A 284 13.65 -36.12 23.14
N LEU A 285 13.97 -36.37 21.88
CA LEU A 285 14.00 -35.31 20.86
C LEU A 285 12.57 -35.04 20.39
N LEU A 286 12.09 -33.82 20.55
CA LEU A 286 10.81 -33.42 20.01
C LEU A 286 10.97 -33.17 18.50
N THR A 287 10.25 -33.91 17.66
CA THR A 287 10.14 -33.65 16.24
C THR A 287 9.09 -32.55 16.03
N VAL A 288 9.47 -31.36 15.70
CA VAL A 288 8.57 -30.23 15.45
C VAL A 288 8.73 -29.76 14.01
N ASN A 289 7.61 -29.42 13.38
CA ASN A 289 7.66 -28.75 12.08
C ASN A 289 8.21 -27.33 12.27
N LYS A 290 9.41 -27.07 11.80
CA LYS A 290 10.01 -25.73 11.84
C LYS A 290 9.22 -24.80 10.94
N SER A 291 8.77 -23.68 11.47
CA SER A 291 7.98 -22.68 10.75
C SER A 291 8.64 -21.31 10.91
N LEU A 292 9.27 -20.85 9.85
CA LEU A 292 9.85 -19.49 9.82
C LEU A 292 8.75 -18.46 9.94
N THR A 293 8.94 -17.51 10.85
CA THR A 293 8.08 -16.33 11.01
C THR A 293 8.90 -15.06 10.83
N ILE A 294 8.42 -14.14 10.00
CA ILE A 294 9.07 -12.85 9.71
C ILE A 294 8.11 -11.71 10.04
N ASN A 295 8.62 -10.66 10.68
CA ASN A 295 7.89 -9.40 10.81
C ASN A 295 8.02 -8.60 9.51
N PHE A 296 6.91 -8.50 8.78
CA PHE A 296 6.87 -7.84 7.48
C PHE A 296 7.19 -6.34 7.59
N ASN A 297 6.64 -5.66 8.59
CA ASN A 297 6.86 -4.23 8.81
C ASN A 297 8.31 -3.93 9.16
N THR A 298 8.94 -4.79 9.97
CA THR A 298 10.38 -4.66 10.30
C THR A 298 11.23 -4.88 9.05
N ALA A 299 10.95 -5.92 8.25
CA ALA A 299 11.69 -6.19 7.01
C ALA A 299 11.67 -4.99 6.05
N GLN A 300 10.51 -4.34 5.90
CA GLN A 300 10.38 -3.14 5.08
C GLN A 300 11.16 -1.95 5.64
N LYS A 301 11.01 -1.64 6.94
CA LYS A 301 11.70 -0.50 7.59
C LYS A 301 13.21 -0.58 7.47
N ILE A 302 13.77 -1.78 7.61
CA ILE A 302 15.22 -1.99 7.48
C ILE A 302 15.69 -2.17 6.03
N GLY A 303 14.76 -2.27 5.07
CA GLY A 303 15.03 -2.34 3.63
C GLY A 303 15.50 -3.71 3.15
N ILE A 304 15.04 -4.81 3.80
CA ILE A 304 15.34 -6.17 3.35
C ILE A 304 14.35 -6.59 2.28
N PRO A 305 14.78 -6.88 1.04
CA PRO A 305 13.91 -7.39 0.00
C PRO A 305 13.50 -8.84 0.32
N LEU A 306 12.24 -9.04 0.64
CA LEU A 306 11.69 -10.38 0.82
C LEU A 306 11.53 -11.06 -0.55
N LYS A 307 12.25 -12.17 -0.74
CA LYS A 307 12.14 -12.99 -1.96
C LYS A 307 10.75 -13.62 -2.02
N TYR A 308 10.13 -13.64 -3.18
CA TYR A 308 8.81 -14.25 -3.37
C TYR A 308 8.72 -15.71 -2.88
N SER A 309 9.83 -16.48 -3.03
CA SER A 309 9.93 -17.85 -2.50
C SER A 309 9.81 -17.93 -0.97
N LEU A 310 10.21 -16.88 -0.26
CA LEU A 310 10.07 -16.78 1.20
C LEU A 310 8.64 -16.42 1.60
N ILE A 311 7.97 -15.55 0.86
CA ILE A 311 6.57 -15.16 1.13
C ILE A 311 5.68 -16.41 1.14
N ALA A 312 5.97 -17.36 0.25
CA ALA A 312 5.22 -18.59 0.11
C ALA A 312 5.33 -19.56 1.29
N THR A 313 6.50 -19.66 1.91
CA THR A 313 6.83 -20.68 2.92
C THR A 313 6.93 -20.13 4.34
N THR A 314 6.80 -18.83 4.52
CA THR A 314 7.02 -18.11 5.77
C THR A 314 5.70 -17.64 6.37
N ASN A 315 5.57 -17.68 7.69
CA ASN A 315 4.52 -16.98 8.40
C ASN A 315 4.90 -15.51 8.58
N PHE A 316 3.94 -14.61 8.49
CA PHE A 316 4.20 -13.19 8.69
C PHE A 316 3.50 -12.67 9.94
N VAL A 317 4.23 -11.87 10.72
CA VAL A 317 3.68 -10.98 11.73
C VAL A 317 3.53 -9.60 11.08
N GLY A 318 2.37 -8.97 11.29
CA GLY A 318 1.98 -7.75 10.59
C GLY A 318 1.40 -8.05 9.21
N ASP A 319 0.58 -7.13 8.73
CA ASP A 319 -0.02 -7.24 7.40
C ASP A 319 0.83 -6.42 6.42
N ALA A 320 1.10 -6.95 5.24
CA ALA A 320 1.78 -6.18 4.18
C ALA A 320 0.94 -4.98 3.70
N SER A 321 -0.33 -4.89 4.12
CA SER A 321 -1.16 -3.70 3.94
C SER A 321 -0.95 -2.62 5.01
N ASP A 322 -0.31 -2.94 6.15
CA ASP A 322 0.09 -1.98 7.19
C ASP A 322 1.47 -1.38 6.84
N ILE A 323 1.59 -0.89 5.63
CA ILE A 323 2.80 -0.25 5.12
C ILE A 323 3.08 0.98 5.99
N VAL A 324 4.30 1.11 6.51
CA VAL A 324 4.75 2.39 7.06
C VAL A 324 5.04 3.29 5.88
N ALA A 325 4.02 4.04 5.50
CA ALA A 325 4.08 4.94 4.37
C ALA A 325 4.92 6.18 4.72
N ASP A 326 5.67 6.68 3.74
CA ASP A 326 6.32 7.99 3.82
C ASP A 326 5.27 9.11 3.78
N LYS A 327 4.12 8.85 3.12
CA LYS A 327 2.99 9.77 3.00
C LYS A 327 1.67 9.00 2.94
N GLU A 328 0.70 9.46 3.72
CA GLU A 328 -0.68 8.95 3.71
C GLU A 328 -1.59 9.92 2.98
N TYR A 329 -2.54 9.38 2.22
CA TYR A 329 -3.50 10.15 1.46
C TYR A 329 -4.94 9.79 1.80
N ASP A 330 -5.77 10.80 1.98
CA ASP A 330 -7.22 10.71 1.86
C ASP A 330 -7.68 11.19 0.48
N LEU A 331 -8.94 10.97 0.15
CA LEU A 331 -9.48 11.34 -1.16
C LEU A 331 -9.37 12.83 -1.45
N VAL A 332 -9.70 13.71 -0.49
CA VAL A 332 -9.68 15.16 -0.67
C VAL A 332 -8.25 15.66 -0.90
N SER A 333 -7.28 15.09 -0.18
CA SER A 333 -5.86 15.37 -0.37
C SER A 333 -5.40 14.98 -1.77
N VAL A 334 -5.80 13.81 -2.28
CA VAL A 334 -5.51 13.37 -3.65
C VAL A 334 -6.10 14.33 -4.67
N MET A 335 -7.40 14.67 -4.55
CA MET A 335 -8.07 15.57 -5.48
C MET A 335 -7.47 16.99 -5.47
N THR A 336 -7.07 17.49 -4.30
CA THR A 336 -6.48 18.83 -4.16
C THR A 336 -5.02 18.85 -4.68
N GLU A 337 -4.23 17.85 -4.34
CA GLU A 337 -2.82 17.79 -4.75
C GLU A 337 -2.69 17.57 -6.27
N VAL A 338 -3.59 16.79 -6.88
CA VAL A 338 -3.56 16.57 -8.32
C VAL A 338 -3.84 17.85 -9.09
N ILE A 339 -4.74 18.72 -8.63
CA ILE A 339 -4.99 20.03 -9.24
C ILE A 339 -3.72 20.90 -9.22
N ALA A 340 -2.94 20.83 -8.14
CA ALA A 340 -1.73 21.64 -7.98
C ALA A 340 -0.52 21.08 -8.74
N GLU A 341 -0.35 19.75 -8.76
CA GLU A 341 0.92 19.12 -9.13
C GLU A 341 0.87 18.30 -10.43
N ASN A 342 -0.31 17.92 -10.93
CA ASN A 342 -0.43 17.09 -12.12
C ASN A 342 0.19 17.73 -13.36
N LEU A 343 1.01 16.96 -14.09
CA LEU A 343 1.74 17.48 -15.25
C LEU A 343 0.84 17.74 -16.46
N THR A 344 -0.21 16.96 -16.64
CA THR A 344 -1.20 17.17 -17.73
C THR A 344 -1.93 18.50 -17.53
N LEU A 345 -2.34 18.80 -16.29
CA LEU A 345 -2.96 20.10 -15.99
C LEU A 345 -1.99 21.28 -16.16
N LYS A 346 -0.73 21.10 -15.75
CA LYS A 346 0.31 22.11 -15.96
C LYS A 346 0.53 22.36 -17.46
N GLU A 347 0.51 21.32 -18.30
CA GLU A 347 0.58 21.44 -19.76
C GLU A 347 -0.66 22.17 -20.32
N ALA A 348 -1.87 21.73 -19.94
CA ALA A 348 -3.11 22.35 -20.37
C ALA A 348 -3.16 23.85 -20.01
N LYS A 349 -2.64 24.22 -18.84
CA LYS A 349 -2.53 25.62 -18.41
C LYS A 349 -1.56 26.44 -19.29
N GLN A 350 -0.47 25.83 -19.78
CA GLN A 350 0.40 26.50 -20.73
C GLN A 350 -0.32 26.79 -22.06
N ASN A 351 -1.21 25.89 -22.49
CA ASN A 351 -2.02 26.11 -23.68
C ASN A 351 -2.97 27.33 -23.53
N VAL A 352 -3.52 27.55 -22.32
CA VAL A 352 -4.29 28.77 -22.00
C VAL A 352 -3.42 30.01 -22.12
N TYR A 353 -2.18 29.99 -21.58
CA TYR A 353 -1.25 31.14 -21.71
C TYR A 353 -0.83 31.38 -23.15
N ILE A 354 -0.65 30.31 -23.95
CA ILE A 354 -0.37 30.49 -25.40
C ILE A 354 -1.56 31.19 -26.08
N ALA A 355 -2.79 30.73 -25.85
CA ALA A 355 -3.99 31.36 -26.40
C ALA A 355 -4.17 32.83 -25.94
N GLU A 356 -3.76 33.14 -24.70
CA GLU A 356 -3.74 34.53 -24.22
C GLU A 356 -2.74 35.38 -25.01
N LYS A 357 -1.55 34.84 -25.27
CA LYS A 357 -0.53 35.53 -26.08
C LYS A 357 -0.93 35.67 -27.56
N ASP A 358 -1.67 34.70 -28.10
CA ASP A 358 -2.23 34.81 -29.45
C ASP A 358 -3.27 35.93 -29.54
N ALA A 359 -4.10 36.10 -28.49
CA ALA A 359 -5.02 37.24 -28.41
C ALA A 359 -4.28 38.59 -28.27
N GLU A 360 -3.19 38.63 -27.49
CA GLU A 360 -2.31 39.80 -27.40
C GLU A 360 -1.61 40.09 -28.74
N LEU A 361 -1.11 39.06 -29.42
CA LEU A 361 -0.49 39.14 -30.72
C LEU A 361 -1.48 39.68 -31.77
N ALA A 362 -2.75 39.22 -31.72
CA ALA A 362 -3.78 39.81 -32.59
C ALA A 362 -4.00 41.29 -32.33
N LYS A 363 -3.96 41.73 -31.06
CA LYS A 363 -4.08 43.18 -30.70
C LYS A 363 -2.85 43.99 -31.16
N SER A 364 -1.67 43.38 -31.20
CA SER A 364 -0.43 44.04 -31.60
C SER A 364 -0.43 44.50 -33.06
N ASN A 365 -1.34 43.97 -33.90
CA ASN A 365 -1.52 44.46 -35.29
C ASN A 365 -1.89 45.95 -35.39
N TYR A 366 -2.31 46.60 -34.29
CA TYR A 366 -2.55 48.03 -34.20
C TYR A 366 -1.37 48.84 -33.65
N LEU A 367 -0.31 48.18 -33.18
CA LEU A 367 0.91 48.85 -32.75
C LEU A 367 1.74 49.27 -33.95
N PRO A 368 2.55 50.33 -33.83
CA PRO A 368 3.46 50.74 -34.90
C PRO A 368 4.51 49.66 -35.14
N ASP A 369 4.74 49.35 -36.41
CA ASP A 369 5.87 48.54 -36.87
C ASP A 369 6.95 49.51 -37.39
N VAL A 370 8.14 49.44 -36.78
CA VAL A 370 9.29 50.26 -37.17
C VAL A 370 10.40 49.33 -37.60
N SER A 371 10.78 49.45 -38.87
CA SER A 371 11.88 48.67 -39.45
C SER A 371 12.98 49.57 -40.01
N ALA A 372 14.21 49.11 -39.97
CA ALA A 372 15.35 49.75 -40.58
C ALA A 372 16.00 48.80 -41.58
N ALA A 373 16.28 49.26 -42.75
CA ALA A 373 16.98 48.50 -43.78
C ALA A 373 18.18 49.36 -44.38
N ALA A 374 19.23 48.63 -44.73
CA ALA A 374 20.35 49.22 -45.47
C ALA A 374 20.62 48.39 -46.72
N SER A 375 20.94 49.04 -47.82
CA SER A 375 21.26 48.40 -49.10
C SER A 375 22.53 48.93 -49.71
N ALA A 376 23.26 48.07 -50.37
CA ALA A 376 24.38 48.44 -51.25
C ALA A 376 24.08 47.86 -52.64
N ASN A 377 23.90 48.71 -53.61
CA ASN A 377 23.54 48.27 -54.94
C ASN A 377 24.76 48.59 -55.84
N TYR A 378 25.11 47.61 -56.65
CA TYR A 378 26.07 47.82 -57.77
C TYR A 378 25.29 47.73 -59.07
N ASN A 379 25.37 48.81 -59.91
CA ASN A 379 24.75 48.90 -61.21
C ASN A 379 25.81 48.80 -62.28
N ASP A 380 25.40 48.36 -63.48
CA ASP A 380 26.26 48.36 -64.65
C ASP A 380 26.76 49.82 -64.93
N PRO A 381 28.07 50.02 -65.17
CA PRO A 381 28.65 51.35 -65.38
C PRO A 381 28.01 52.11 -66.52
N GLU A 382 27.69 51.46 -67.65
CA GLU A 382 27.07 52.13 -68.81
C GLU A 382 25.62 52.54 -68.46
N PHE A 383 24.87 51.69 -67.74
CA PHE A 383 23.56 52.07 -67.23
C PHE A 383 23.64 53.23 -66.22
N ALA A 384 24.63 53.19 -65.34
CA ALA A 384 24.83 54.24 -64.34
C ALA A 384 25.10 55.58 -64.97
N GLU A 385 25.96 55.66 -65.97
CA GLU A 385 26.23 56.87 -66.72
C GLU A 385 24.98 57.45 -67.46
N ALA A 386 24.21 56.56 -68.07
CA ALA A 386 22.98 56.92 -68.79
C ALA A 386 21.89 57.52 -67.86
N THR A 387 21.92 57.25 -66.57
CA THR A 387 20.92 57.71 -65.59
C THR A 387 21.22 59.11 -65.00
N ASN A 388 22.27 59.75 -65.40
CA ASN A 388 22.59 61.11 -64.99
C ASN A 388 22.62 61.38 -63.48
N GLY A 389 23.18 60.47 -62.68
CA GLY A 389 23.29 60.55 -61.23
C GLY A 389 22.18 59.86 -60.41
N GLN A 390 21.12 59.39 -61.05
CA GLN A 390 20.01 58.80 -60.34
C GLN A 390 20.31 57.36 -59.84
N ASN A 391 21.07 56.61 -60.66
CA ASN A 391 21.46 55.22 -60.29
C ASN A 391 22.98 55.10 -60.48
N PRO A 392 23.80 55.57 -59.53
CA PRO A 392 25.25 55.45 -59.62
C PRO A 392 25.71 53.99 -59.60
N GLU A 393 26.93 53.78 -60.13
CA GLU A 393 27.50 52.41 -60.17
C GLU A 393 27.49 51.75 -58.80
N VAL A 394 27.83 52.43 -57.72
CA VAL A 394 27.71 51.95 -56.35
C VAL A 394 26.87 53.00 -55.58
N LEU A 395 25.74 52.47 -55.01
CA LEU A 395 24.86 53.22 -54.11
C LEU A 395 24.72 52.48 -52.80
N THR A 396 25.10 53.16 -51.72
CA THR A 396 24.76 52.67 -50.37
C THR A 396 23.73 53.60 -49.76
N ALA A 397 22.63 53.01 -49.30
CA ALA A 397 21.50 53.74 -48.71
C ALA A 397 20.88 53.00 -47.58
N GLY A 398 20.21 53.68 -46.68
CA GLY A 398 19.39 53.10 -45.62
C GLY A 398 18.05 53.79 -45.51
N ASN A 399 17.09 53.10 -45.00
CA ASN A 399 15.79 53.67 -44.68
C ASN A 399 15.27 53.17 -43.32
N ILE A 400 14.47 54.04 -42.69
CA ILE A 400 13.64 53.66 -41.51
C ILE A 400 12.19 53.86 -41.98
N THR A 401 11.42 52.74 -41.80
CA THR A 401 10.01 52.74 -42.19
C THR A 401 9.15 52.56 -40.95
N LEU A 402 8.14 53.35 -40.73
CA LEU A 402 7.07 53.24 -39.76
C LEU A 402 5.80 52.86 -40.51
N SER A 403 5.16 51.79 -40.07
CA SER A 403 3.84 51.39 -40.55
C SER A 403 2.92 51.14 -39.35
N GLN A 404 1.74 51.76 -39.34
CA GLN A 404 0.78 51.59 -38.29
C GLN A 404 -0.63 51.46 -38.85
N THR A 405 -1.30 50.34 -38.53
CA THR A 405 -2.71 50.17 -38.84
C THR A 405 -3.55 51.10 -37.97
N ILE A 406 -4.36 51.95 -38.56
CA ILE A 406 -5.32 52.84 -37.86
C ILE A 406 -6.68 52.16 -37.77
N PHE A 407 -7.10 51.51 -38.84
CA PHE A 407 -8.33 50.75 -38.90
C PHE A 407 -8.19 49.60 -39.89
N SER A 408 -8.58 48.39 -39.42
CA SER A 408 -8.67 47.19 -40.29
C SER A 408 -9.73 46.24 -39.73
N GLU A 409 -10.75 45.97 -40.53
CA GLU A 409 -11.77 44.99 -40.14
C GLU A 409 -11.20 43.55 -40.02
N SER A 410 -10.18 43.26 -40.83
CA SER A 410 -9.47 41.97 -40.70
C SER A 410 -8.74 41.87 -39.36
N ALA A 411 -8.06 42.93 -38.90
CA ALA A 411 -7.42 42.96 -37.59
C ALA A 411 -8.45 42.89 -36.46
N ASN A 412 -9.55 43.65 -36.55
CA ASN A 412 -10.63 43.62 -35.58
C ASN A 412 -11.28 42.22 -35.46
N ALA A 413 -11.49 41.60 -36.63
CA ALA A 413 -12.03 40.25 -36.66
C ALA A 413 -11.07 39.24 -36.01
N ASN A 414 -9.78 39.33 -36.33
CA ASN A 414 -8.77 38.46 -35.74
C ASN A 414 -8.69 38.62 -34.22
N ILE A 415 -8.75 39.83 -33.69
CA ILE A 415 -8.81 40.10 -32.26
C ILE A 415 -10.04 39.41 -31.63
N GLY A 416 -11.22 39.56 -32.25
CA GLY A 416 -12.44 38.94 -31.76
C GLY A 416 -12.39 37.40 -31.81
N ILE A 417 -11.83 36.84 -32.88
CA ILE A 417 -11.63 35.40 -33.04
C ILE A 417 -10.67 34.87 -31.99
N GLN A 418 -9.47 35.46 -31.85
CA GLN A 418 -8.50 34.97 -30.88
C GLN A 418 -8.96 35.15 -29.44
N THR A 419 -9.71 36.21 -29.12
CA THR A 419 -10.32 36.38 -27.78
C THR A 419 -11.37 35.31 -27.50
N ALA A 420 -12.17 34.88 -28.49
CA ALA A 420 -13.12 33.79 -28.32
C ALA A 420 -12.40 32.45 -28.17
N LEU A 421 -11.35 32.20 -28.98
CA LEU A 421 -10.53 30.98 -28.88
C LEU A 421 -9.76 30.90 -27.55
N GLN A 422 -9.29 32.01 -26.99
CA GLN A 422 -8.70 32.07 -25.64
C GLN A 422 -9.70 31.58 -24.58
N LYS A 423 -10.97 32.02 -24.67
CA LYS A 423 -12.04 31.56 -23.76
C LYS A 423 -12.37 30.11 -23.98
N ALA A 424 -12.41 29.61 -25.22
CA ALA A 424 -12.57 28.21 -25.52
C ALA A 424 -11.45 27.38 -24.90
N GLN A 425 -10.18 27.84 -24.99
CA GLN A 425 -9.06 27.11 -24.38
C GLN A 425 -9.14 27.07 -22.84
N MET A 426 -9.73 28.10 -22.21
CA MET A 426 -9.99 28.06 -20.76
C MET A 426 -11.03 26.99 -20.40
N GLU A 427 -12.10 26.86 -21.18
CA GLU A 427 -13.09 25.78 -20.95
C GLU A 427 -12.52 24.40 -21.26
N ASP A 428 -11.59 24.30 -22.20
CA ASP A 428 -10.83 23.07 -22.45
C ASP A 428 -9.96 22.69 -21.25
N TYR A 429 -9.31 23.68 -20.60
CA TYR A 429 -8.61 23.47 -19.34
C TYR A 429 -9.57 23.03 -18.21
N ASN A 430 -10.74 23.67 -18.06
CA ASN A 430 -11.73 23.30 -17.05
C ASN A 430 -12.23 21.84 -17.25
N ARG A 431 -12.43 21.43 -18.51
CA ARG A 431 -12.78 20.04 -18.86
C ARG A 431 -11.68 19.06 -18.43
N GLU A 432 -10.42 19.40 -18.72
CA GLU A 432 -9.26 18.57 -18.38
C GLU A 432 -9.07 18.50 -16.86
N GLU A 433 -9.32 19.60 -16.14
CA GLU A 433 -9.29 19.61 -14.67
C GLU A 433 -10.30 18.63 -14.09
N LEU A 434 -11.55 18.64 -14.56
CA LEU A 434 -12.57 17.67 -14.14
C LEU A 434 -12.17 16.22 -14.48
N ASN A 435 -11.55 15.98 -15.64
CA ASN A 435 -11.09 14.65 -16.03
C ASN A 435 -9.98 14.15 -15.09
N VAL A 436 -8.99 14.98 -14.81
CA VAL A 436 -7.83 14.61 -13.97
C VAL A 436 -8.26 14.39 -12.52
N ILE A 437 -9.18 15.19 -11.98
CA ILE A 437 -9.78 14.97 -10.66
C ILE A 437 -10.49 13.61 -10.64
N PHE A 438 -11.34 13.33 -11.61
CA PHE A 438 -12.07 12.06 -11.72
C PHE A 438 -11.12 10.85 -11.86
N GLU A 439 -10.09 10.96 -12.70
CA GLU A 439 -9.09 9.91 -12.88
C GLU A 439 -8.34 9.62 -11.59
N SER A 440 -7.91 10.67 -10.87
CA SER A 440 -7.18 10.54 -9.61
C SER A 440 -8.04 9.95 -8.49
N ALA A 441 -9.29 10.38 -8.38
CA ALA A 441 -10.24 9.84 -7.41
C ALA A 441 -10.59 8.37 -7.73
N THR A 442 -10.76 8.03 -9.00
CA THR A 442 -10.96 6.64 -9.45
C THR A 442 -9.72 5.78 -9.16
N ALA A 443 -8.51 6.31 -9.38
CA ALA A 443 -7.26 5.63 -9.05
C ALA A 443 -7.13 5.40 -7.53
N TYR A 444 -7.56 6.35 -6.71
CA TYR A 444 -7.61 6.21 -5.25
C TYR A 444 -8.53 5.06 -4.83
N PHE A 445 -9.78 5.02 -5.31
CA PHE A 445 -10.70 3.92 -4.98
C PHE A 445 -10.26 2.58 -5.55
N ASN A 446 -9.72 2.53 -6.75
CA ASN A 446 -9.12 1.31 -7.31
C ASN A 446 -7.95 0.81 -6.43
N THR A 447 -7.15 1.72 -5.88
CA THR A 447 -6.08 1.34 -4.95
C THR A 447 -6.64 0.79 -3.64
N LEU A 448 -7.75 1.33 -3.11
CA LEU A 448 -8.47 0.76 -1.97
C LEU A 448 -9.03 -0.63 -2.26
N ILE A 449 -9.61 -0.86 -3.44
CA ILE A 449 -10.04 -2.18 -3.91
C ILE A 449 -8.86 -3.15 -3.89
N LEU A 450 -7.72 -2.77 -4.44
CA LEU A 450 -6.52 -3.60 -4.48
C LEU A 450 -5.96 -3.88 -3.08
N LYS A 451 -6.00 -2.88 -2.17
CA LYS A 451 -5.60 -3.02 -0.76
C LYS A 451 -6.51 -4.00 -0.02
N ALA A 452 -7.82 -3.88 -0.19
CA ALA A 452 -8.81 -4.78 0.39
C ALA A 452 -8.67 -6.20 -0.16
N ASN A 453 -8.52 -6.36 -1.47
CA ASN A 453 -8.32 -7.66 -2.11
C ASN A 453 -7.05 -8.35 -1.58
N TYR A 454 -5.94 -7.63 -1.44
CA TYR A 454 -4.73 -8.17 -0.85
C TYR A 454 -4.95 -8.64 0.60
N LYS A 455 -5.63 -7.84 1.44
CA LYS A 455 -5.97 -8.23 2.82
C LYS A 455 -6.82 -9.52 2.87
N ILE A 456 -7.81 -9.62 1.99
CA ILE A 456 -8.68 -10.80 1.89
C ILE A 456 -7.88 -12.03 1.44
N GLN A 457 -7.03 -11.92 0.43
CA GLN A 457 -6.17 -13.01 -0.06
C GLN A 457 -5.16 -13.46 1.01
N SER A 458 -4.60 -12.53 1.78
CA SER A 458 -3.70 -12.85 2.90
C SER A 458 -4.43 -13.65 3.99
N LYS A 459 -5.65 -13.26 4.35
CA LYS A 459 -6.48 -14.01 5.30
C LYS A 459 -6.84 -15.41 4.78
N ASN A 460 -7.20 -15.52 3.51
CA ASN A 460 -7.50 -16.81 2.88
C ASN A 460 -6.28 -17.74 2.87
N LEU A 461 -5.10 -17.21 2.57
CA LEU A 461 -3.84 -17.97 2.64
C LEU A 461 -3.60 -18.53 4.06
N ASN A 462 -3.81 -17.71 5.10
CA ASN A 462 -3.65 -18.14 6.48
C ASN A 462 -4.69 -19.21 6.88
N LEU A 463 -5.93 -19.07 6.42
CA LEU A 463 -6.96 -20.08 6.61
C LEU A 463 -6.59 -21.42 5.95
N THR A 464 -6.05 -21.38 4.74
CA THR A 464 -5.60 -22.58 4.02
C THR A 464 -4.41 -23.25 4.71
N LYS A 465 -3.47 -22.50 5.29
CA LYS A 465 -2.38 -23.05 6.11
C LYS A 465 -2.93 -23.81 7.31
N ARG A 466 -3.89 -23.22 8.04
CA ARG A 466 -4.55 -23.86 9.18
C ARG A 466 -5.30 -25.13 8.78
N ASN A 467 -6.03 -25.08 7.68
CA ASN A 467 -6.76 -26.26 7.16
C ASN A 467 -5.80 -27.38 6.73
N LEU A 468 -4.63 -27.05 6.16
CA LEU A 468 -3.58 -28.04 5.84
C LEU A 468 -3.04 -28.71 7.12
N GLU A 469 -2.86 -27.95 8.20
CA GLU A 469 -2.42 -28.48 9.48
C GLU A 469 -3.45 -29.47 10.05
N ILE A 470 -4.73 -29.09 10.07
CA ILE A 470 -5.84 -29.97 10.49
C ILE A 470 -5.89 -31.24 9.66
N ALA A 471 -5.77 -31.13 8.33
CA ALA A 471 -5.76 -32.31 7.45
C ALA A 471 -4.55 -33.21 7.70
N SER A 472 -3.39 -32.64 8.04
CA SER A 472 -2.20 -33.40 8.40
C SER A 472 -2.40 -34.18 9.73
N GLN A 473 -2.96 -33.54 10.75
CA GLN A 473 -3.29 -34.15 12.04
C GLN A 473 -4.32 -35.27 11.88
N ASN A 474 -5.38 -35.04 11.09
CA ASN A 474 -6.39 -36.05 10.80
C ASN A 474 -5.82 -37.25 10.04
N PHE A 475 -4.87 -37.03 9.15
CA PHE A 475 -4.16 -38.13 8.46
C PHE A 475 -3.27 -38.92 9.41
N GLU A 476 -2.52 -38.28 10.29
CA GLU A 476 -1.68 -38.95 11.31
C GLU A 476 -2.51 -39.74 12.30
N ALA A 477 -3.69 -39.22 12.67
CA ALA A 477 -4.67 -39.95 13.51
C ALA A 477 -5.41 -41.07 12.76
N GLY A 478 -5.20 -41.24 11.45
CA GLY A 478 -5.87 -42.24 10.63
C GLY A 478 -7.33 -41.93 10.31
N GLN A 479 -7.79 -40.70 10.56
CA GLN A 479 -9.17 -40.26 10.32
C GLN A 479 -9.41 -39.82 8.88
N SER A 480 -8.36 -39.39 8.14
CA SER A 480 -8.45 -38.96 6.76
C SER A 480 -7.38 -39.61 5.87
N GLY A 481 -7.55 -39.50 4.54
CA GLY A 481 -6.58 -40.02 3.57
C GLY A 481 -5.48 -39.00 3.22
N LYS A 482 -4.31 -39.51 2.80
CA LYS A 482 -3.21 -38.64 2.30
C LYS A 482 -3.66 -37.72 1.15
N SER A 483 -4.74 -38.07 0.44
CA SER A 483 -5.34 -37.23 -0.61
C SER A 483 -5.75 -35.85 -0.11
N ASP A 484 -6.20 -35.75 1.12
CA ASP A 484 -6.67 -34.50 1.73
C ASP A 484 -5.50 -33.54 1.99
N VAL A 485 -4.41 -34.07 2.55
CA VAL A 485 -3.17 -33.33 2.74
C VAL A 485 -2.61 -32.82 1.40
N LEU A 486 -2.64 -33.67 0.34
CA LEU A 486 -2.15 -33.27 -0.98
C LEU A 486 -3.04 -32.22 -1.66
N ARG A 487 -4.36 -32.27 -1.44
CA ARG A 487 -5.28 -31.24 -1.94
C ARG A 487 -5.04 -29.91 -1.27
N PHE A 488 -4.95 -29.85 0.06
CA PHE A 488 -4.63 -28.60 0.75
C PHE A 488 -3.24 -28.06 0.41
N ARG A 489 -2.25 -28.93 0.15
CA ARG A 489 -0.95 -28.47 -0.39
C ARG A 489 -1.08 -27.82 -1.76
N SER A 490 -1.92 -28.36 -2.64
CA SER A 490 -2.16 -27.76 -3.96
C SER A 490 -2.88 -26.42 -3.83
N GLU A 491 -3.91 -26.35 -2.97
CA GLU A 491 -4.64 -25.11 -2.68
C GLU A 491 -3.74 -24.04 -2.06
N LEU A 492 -2.87 -24.45 -1.14
CA LEU A 492 -1.89 -23.55 -0.54
C LEU A 492 -1.00 -22.89 -1.58
N VAL A 493 -0.47 -23.68 -2.55
CA VAL A 493 0.38 -23.14 -3.63
C VAL A 493 -0.40 -22.16 -4.51
N GLN A 494 -1.67 -22.44 -4.81
CA GLN A 494 -2.52 -21.52 -5.57
C GLN A 494 -2.76 -20.22 -4.80
N ASN A 495 -3.17 -20.30 -3.54
CA ASN A 495 -3.43 -19.13 -2.71
C ASN A 495 -2.16 -18.30 -2.43
N MET A 496 -0.97 -18.94 -2.42
CA MET A 496 0.31 -18.23 -2.40
C MET A 496 0.52 -17.41 -3.67
N GLN A 497 0.23 -17.99 -4.84
CA GLN A 497 0.34 -17.29 -6.12
C GLN A 497 -0.62 -16.09 -6.17
N ASP A 498 -1.88 -16.29 -5.79
CA ASP A 498 -2.90 -15.25 -5.79
C ASP A 498 -2.57 -14.10 -4.81
N ASN A 499 -1.99 -14.43 -3.65
CA ASN A 499 -1.53 -13.43 -2.68
C ASN A 499 -0.36 -12.59 -3.21
N ILE A 500 0.61 -13.22 -3.87
CA ILE A 500 1.74 -12.49 -4.51
C ILE A 500 1.23 -11.60 -5.63
N GLU A 501 0.30 -12.09 -6.45
CA GLU A 501 -0.28 -11.32 -7.54
C GLU A 501 -1.04 -10.10 -7.01
N SER A 502 -1.90 -10.26 -6.01
CA SER A 502 -2.66 -9.17 -5.40
C SER A 502 -1.75 -8.11 -4.76
N PHE A 503 -0.65 -8.52 -4.13
CA PHE A 503 0.37 -7.60 -3.61
C PHE A 503 1.05 -6.77 -4.72
N ASN A 504 1.40 -7.40 -5.83
CA ASN A 504 1.99 -6.69 -6.96
C ASN A 504 0.98 -5.73 -7.63
N GLN A 505 -0.29 -6.11 -7.72
CA GLN A 505 -1.35 -5.24 -8.21
C GLN A 505 -1.54 -4.02 -7.30
N LEU A 506 -1.51 -4.19 -5.98
CA LEU A 506 -1.55 -3.09 -5.02
C LEU A 506 -0.39 -2.11 -5.23
N LYS A 507 0.85 -2.62 -5.40
CA LYS A 507 2.00 -1.77 -5.73
C LYS A 507 1.82 -1.00 -7.04
N GLN A 508 1.25 -1.63 -8.06
CA GLN A 508 0.93 -0.96 -9.33
C GLN A 508 -0.10 0.17 -9.12
N GLY A 509 -1.09 -0.03 -8.25
CA GLY A 509 -2.03 1.01 -7.86
C GLY A 509 -1.34 2.23 -7.23
N TYR A 510 -0.39 2.00 -6.33
CA TYR A 510 0.42 3.09 -5.75
C TYR A 510 1.28 3.81 -6.81
N TYR A 511 1.84 3.11 -7.79
CA TYR A 511 2.59 3.73 -8.88
C TYR A 511 1.71 4.64 -9.75
N VAL A 512 0.46 4.24 -10.02
CA VAL A 512 -0.51 5.06 -10.75
C VAL A 512 -0.82 6.35 -9.97
N LEU A 513 -1.08 6.25 -8.67
CA LEU A 513 -1.31 7.43 -7.82
C LEU A 513 -0.08 8.34 -7.77
N ASN A 514 1.11 7.79 -7.59
CA ASN A 514 2.36 8.58 -7.59
C ASN A 514 2.56 9.31 -8.92
N GLN A 515 2.24 8.67 -10.06
CA GLN A 515 2.30 9.31 -11.38
C GLN A 515 1.32 10.48 -11.48
N LEU A 516 0.07 10.30 -11.07
CA LEU A 516 -0.96 11.34 -11.14
C LEU A 516 -0.63 12.53 -10.23
N LEU A 517 -0.06 12.26 -9.05
CA LEU A 517 0.35 13.26 -8.05
C LEU A 517 1.73 13.86 -8.32
N ASN A 518 2.42 13.46 -9.42
CA ASN A 518 3.79 13.89 -9.74
C ASN A 518 4.80 13.59 -8.61
N ASN A 519 4.59 12.52 -7.86
CA ASN A 519 5.54 12.00 -6.88
C ASN A 519 6.64 11.14 -7.55
N PRO A 520 7.78 10.90 -6.88
CA PRO A 520 8.67 9.81 -7.25
C PRO A 520 7.90 8.48 -7.32
N ILE A 521 8.08 7.71 -8.39
CA ILE A 521 7.27 6.49 -8.63
C ILE A 521 7.44 5.45 -7.53
N ASP A 522 8.62 5.39 -6.90
CA ASP A 522 9.00 4.47 -5.83
C ASP A 522 8.71 5.00 -4.41
N LEU A 523 8.09 6.19 -4.30
CA LEU A 523 7.66 6.71 -3.00
C LEU A 523 6.66 5.75 -2.36
N ILE A 524 6.90 5.41 -1.10
CA ILE A 524 6.01 4.52 -0.34
C ILE A 524 4.83 5.35 0.18
N ILE A 525 3.68 5.15 -0.42
CA ILE A 525 2.43 5.83 -0.01
C ILE A 525 1.43 4.81 0.52
N ASP A 526 0.50 5.29 1.35
CA ASP A 526 -0.71 4.54 1.72
C ASP A 526 -1.96 5.41 1.50
N VAL A 527 -3.10 4.74 1.40
CA VAL A 527 -4.41 5.37 1.22
C VAL A 527 -5.31 5.00 2.39
N ASN A 528 -6.01 6.00 2.93
CA ASN A 528 -6.94 5.82 4.04
C ASN A 528 -8.20 5.13 3.56
N ASP A 529 -8.74 4.20 4.36
CA ASP A 529 -9.96 3.47 4.03
C ASP A 529 -11.17 4.42 3.96
N ALA A 530 -12.09 4.15 3.02
CA ALA A 530 -13.35 4.87 2.87
C ALA A 530 -14.47 4.06 3.53
N GLN A 531 -15.17 4.68 4.50
CA GLN A 531 -16.31 4.09 5.18
C GLN A 531 -17.53 4.99 4.96
N LEU A 532 -18.66 4.41 4.48
CA LEU A 532 -19.87 5.18 4.16
C LEU A 532 -20.62 5.71 5.40
N ASP A 533 -20.33 5.17 6.58
CA ASP A 533 -20.97 5.52 7.84
C ASP A 533 -20.18 6.55 8.66
N SER A 534 -19.08 7.08 8.13
CA SER A 534 -18.22 7.98 8.87
C SER A 534 -17.40 8.94 7.99
N GLY A 535 -17.11 10.13 8.53
CA GLY A 535 -16.20 11.10 7.92
C GLY A 535 -16.79 11.76 6.67
N ILE A 536 -15.92 12.00 5.68
CA ILE A 536 -16.29 12.70 4.44
C ILE A 536 -17.23 11.89 3.53
N PHE A 537 -17.30 10.57 3.73
CA PHE A 537 -18.13 9.68 2.92
C PHE A 537 -19.54 9.50 3.45
N GLU A 538 -19.86 10.02 4.64
CA GLU A 538 -21.22 10.06 5.20
C GLU A 538 -22.20 10.80 4.26
N GLU A 539 -21.71 11.78 3.49
CA GLU A 539 -22.49 12.50 2.48
C GLU A 539 -22.90 11.62 1.28
N TYR A 540 -22.27 10.46 1.11
CA TYR A 540 -22.60 9.46 0.08
C TYR A 540 -23.42 8.31 0.65
N ASP A 541 -24.03 8.46 1.84
CA ASP A 541 -24.88 7.41 2.38
C ASP A 541 -26.09 7.16 1.45
N TYR A 542 -26.07 6.00 0.81
CA TYR A 542 -27.09 5.60 -0.16
C TYR A 542 -28.47 5.43 0.45
N HIS A 543 -28.60 5.28 1.77
CA HIS A 543 -29.89 5.14 2.43
C HIS A 543 -30.76 6.40 2.26
N GLU A 544 -30.15 7.59 2.23
CA GLU A 544 -30.86 8.84 1.97
C GLU A 544 -31.36 8.96 0.53
N PHE A 545 -30.58 8.45 -0.43
CA PHE A 545 -30.91 8.48 -1.87
C PHE A 545 -31.77 7.30 -2.32
N ASN A 546 -31.86 6.23 -1.54
CA ASN A 546 -32.56 5.00 -1.92
C ASN A 546 -34.04 5.24 -2.25
N GLY A 547 -34.71 6.15 -1.54
CA GLY A 547 -36.09 6.56 -1.80
C GLY A 547 -36.27 7.25 -3.16
N LEU A 548 -35.32 8.11 -3.56
CA LEU A 548 -35.33 8.84 -4.82
C LEU A 548 -34.97 7.91 -6.02
N LEU A 549 -34.07 6.95 -5.81
CA LEU A 549 -33.56 6.11 -6.88
C LEU A 549 -34.47 4.91 -7.18
N ASN A 550 -35.09 4.32 -6.17
CA ASN A 550 -35.91 3.11 -6.32
C ASN A 550 -37.34 3.40 -6.80
N ASP A 551 -37.89 4.60 -6.51
CA ASP A 551 -39.22 4.99 -7.02
C ASP A 551 -39.08 5.60 -8.43
N PRO A 552 -39.60 4.97 -9.48
CA PRO A 552 -39.55 5.52 -10.85
C PRO A 552 -40.24 6.89 -10.99
N VAL A 553 -41.20 7.21 -10.11
CA VAL A 553 -41.92 8.50 -10.11
C VAL A 553 -41.01 9.61 -9.59
N GLU A 554 -40.26 9.37 -8.51
CA GLU A 554 -39.33 10.32 -7.91
C GLU A 554 -38.02 10.42 -8.71
N ARG A 555 -37.55 9.31 -9.27
CA ARG A 555 -36.30 9.22 -10.04
C ARG A 555 -36.30 10.09 -11.29
N LYS A 556 -37.44 10.14 -12.03
CA LYS A 556 -37.47 10.85 -13.30
C LYS A 556 -37.25 12.37 -13.11
N PRO A 557 -37.96 13.10 -12.22
CA PRO A 557 -37.68 14.52 -11.96
C PRO A 557 -36.23 14.76 -11.50
N PHE A 558 -35.67 13.86 -10.69
CA PHE A 558 -34.28 13.95 -10.25
C PHE A 558 -33.30 13.83 -11.43
N THR A 559 -33.50 12.83 -12.29
CA THR A 559 -32.65 12.66 -13.48
C THR A 559 -32.75 13.84 -14.46
N ASP A 560 -33.98 14.36 -14.67
CA ASP A 560 -34.21 15.51 -15.55
C ASP A 560 -33.51 16.76 -14.99
N PHE A 561 -33.53 16.98 -13.67
CA PHE A 561 -32.77 18.05 -12.99
C PHE A 561 -31.26 17.90 -13.19
N LEU A 562 -30.72 16.68 -12.99
CA LEU A 562 -29.28 16.43 -13.19
C LEU A 562 -28.82 16.68 -14.64
N ILE A 563 -29.69 16.38 -15.61
CA ILE A 563 -29.44 16.70 -17.03
C ILE A 563 -29.39 18.21 -17.23
N GLU A 564 -30.33 18.97 -16.65
CA GLU A 564 -30.34 20.43 -16.75
C GLU A 564 -29.07 21.05 -16.13
N GLU A 565 -28.68 20.62 -14.93
CA GLU A 565 -27.43 21.07 -14.27
C GLU A 565 -26.20 20.73 -15.12
N ALA A 566 -26.13 19.52 -15.66
CA ALA A 566 -25.03 19.09 -16.52
C ALA A 566 -24.93 19.93 -17.80
N LEU A 567 -26.04 20.23 -18.45
CA LEU A 567 -26.09 21.07 -19.65
C LEU A 567 -25.65 22.52 -19.37
N ASN A 568 -25.98 23.05 -18.20
CA ASN A 568 -25.61 24.40 -17.80
C ASN A 568 -24.12 24.52 -17.38
N ASN A 569 -23.57 23.49 -16.79
CA ASN A 569 -22.21 23.52 -16.23
C ASN A 569 -21.15 22.98 -17.18
N SER A 570 -21.52 22.16 -18.21
CA SER A 570 -20.58 21.46 -19.10
C SER A 570 -19.53 22.40 -19.73
N PRO A 571 -18.22 22.20 -19.43
CA PRO A 571 -17.15 22.90 -20.12
C PRO A 571 -17.09 22.54 -21.63
N GLU A 572 -17.51 21.33 -21.99
CA GLU A 572 -17.58 20.85 -23.37
C GLU A 572 -18.53 21.70 -24.21
N LEU A 573 -19.70 22.04 -23.68
CA LEU A 573 -20.65 22.90 -24.36
C LEU A 573 -20.18 24.35 -24.42
N LYS A 574 -19.61 24.88 -23.33
CA LYS A 574 -19.04 26.23 -23.30
C LYS A 574 -17.87 26.39 -24.29
N PHE A 575 -17.02 25.34 -24.43
CA PHE A 575 -15.98 25.30 -25.42
C PHE A 575 -16.54 25.43 -26.85
N LEU A 576 -17.58 24.70 -27.17
CA LEU A 576 -18.25 24.76 -28.48
C LEU A 576 -18.92 26.14 -28.72
N ASP A 577 -19.53 26.74 -27.69
CA ASP A 577 -20.13 28.08 -27.78
C ASP A 577 -19.08 29.16 -28.12
N TYR A 578 -17.90 29.13 -27.48
CA TYR A 578 -16.84 30.07 -27.80
C TYR A 578 -16.25 29.85 -29.19
N ASN A 579 -16.16 28.58 -29.67
CA ASN A 579 -15.76 28.28 -31.04
C ASN A 579 -16.83 28.76 -32.07
N LEU A 580 -18.11 28.65 -31.69
CA LEU A 580 -19.21 29.21 -32.51
C LEU A 580 -19.09 30.73 -32.63
N ILE A 581 -18.81 31.45 -31.54
CA ILE A 581 -18.60 32.90 -31.51
C ILE A 581 -17.40 33.26 -32.41
N ALA A 582 -16.29 32.54 -32.38
CA ALA A 582 -15.13 32.74 -33.25
C ALA A 582 -15.49 32.55 -34.72
N THR A 583 -16.25 31.51 -35.04
CA THR A 583 -16.68 31.17 -36.41
C THR A 583 -17.68 32.22 -36.94
N GLU A 584 -18.63 32.65 -36.13
CA GLU A 584 -19.55 33.74 -36.48
C GLU A 584 -18.81 35.05 -36.74
N ARG A 585 -17.77 35.34 -35.95
CA ARG A 585 -16.90 36.52 -36.20
C ARG A 585 -16.17 36.43 -37.54
N SER A 586 -15.73 35.21 -37.90
CA SER A 586 -15.13 34.92 -39.22
C SER A 586 -16.15 35.07 -40.35
N GLU A 587 -17.36 34.57 -40.21
CA GLU A 587 -18.46 34.72 -41.17
C GLU A 587 -18.78 36.20 -41.40
N LYS A 588 -18.83 37.01 -40.34
CA LYS A 588 -19.07 38.46 -40.41
C LYS A 588 -17.94 39.19 -41.16
N LEU A 589 -16.67 38.80 -40.96
CA LEU A 589 -15.52 39.35 -41.67
C LEU A 589 -15.67 39.13 -43.19
N PHE A 590 -15.93 37.90 -43.60
CA PHE A 590 -16.03 37.57 -45.03
C PHE A 590 -17.39 37.94 -45.68
N GLY A 591 -18.37 38.25 -44.82
CA GLY A 591 -19.68 38.78 -45.22
C GLY A 591 -19.65 40.30 -45.43
N PRO A 592 -20.30 41.10 -44.53
CA PRO A 592 -20.35 42.54 -44.60
C PRO A 592 -18.97 43.19 -44.37
N GLY A 593 -18.10 42.59 -43.53
CA GLY A 593 -16.78 43.17 -43.21
C GLY A 593 -15.83 43.29 -44.38
N ARG A 594 -15.98 42.52 -45.43
CA ARG A 594 -15.17 42.57 -46.66
C ARG A 594 -15.24 43.89 -47.40
N PHE A 595 -16.25 44.70 -47.14
CA PHE A 595 -16.43 46.02 -47.79
C PHE A 595 -15.85 47.16 -46.96
N LEU A 596 -15.25 46.88 -45.84
CA LEU A 596 -14.59 47.89 -45.01
C LEU A 596 -13.13 48.09 -45.44
N PRO A 597 -12.66 49.36 -45.62
CA PRO A 597 -11.30 49.61 -46.01
C PRO A 597 -10.33 49.38 -44.84
N THR A 598 -9.06 49.11 -45.18
CA THR A 598 -7.94 49.21 -44.22
C THR A 598 -7.32 50.60 -44.33
N VAL A 599 -7.14 51.28 -43.22
CA VAL A 599 -6.48 52.58 -43.10
C VAL A 599 -5.15 52.39 -42.34
N ALA A 600 -4.05 52.83 -42.95
CA ALA A 600 -2.72 52.75 -42.33
C ALA A 600 -1.96 54.06 -42.46
N LEU A 601 -1.26 54.41 -41.40
CA LEU A 601 -0.25 55.49 -41.41
C LEU A 601 1.08 54.86 -41.83
N GLN A 602 1.76 55.54 -42.78
CA GLN A 602 3.09 55.17 -43.26
C GLN A 602 4.02 56.33 -43.14
N GLY A 603 5.20 56.17 -42.62
CA GLY A 603 6.26 57.13 -42.56
C GLY A 603 7.58 56.48 -43.01
N GLN A 604 8.36 57.16 -43.78
CA GLN A 604 9.66 56.68 -44.23
C GLN A 604 10.69 57.77 -44.18
N TYR A 605 11.83 57.51 -43.63
CA TYR A 605 13.03 58.32 -43.73
C TYR A 605 14.08 57.58 -44.53
N ASN A 606 14.60 58.16 -45.60
CA ASN A 606 15.63 57.61 -46.47
C ASN A 606 16.92 58.41 -46.30
N HIS A 607 18.05 57.72 -46.25
CA HIS A 607 19.37 58.36 -46.21
C HIS A 607 20.34 57.64 -47.14
N VAL A 608 20.99 58.38 -48.00
CA VAL A 608 22.04 57.89 -48.88
C VAL A 608 23.39 58.13 -48.20
N PHE A 609 24.08 56.99 -47.87
CA PHE A 609 25.36 57.02 -47.19
C PHE A 609 26.51 57.33 -48.16
N SER A 610 26.45 56.83 -49.42
CA SER A 610 27.49 57.01 -50.40
C SER A 610 26.98 56.78 -51.83
N ARG A 611 27.51 57.60 -52.75
CA ARG A 611 27.41 57.44 -54.22
C ARG A 611 28.81 57.38 -54.76
N SER A 612 29.18 56.34 -55.52
CA SER A 612 30.51 56.21 -56.10
C SER A 612 30.53 55.49 -57.46
N GLY A 613 31.62 55.56 -58.21
CA GLY A 613 31.78 54.96 -59.52
C GLY A 613 31.15 55.79 -60.67
N ALA A 614 30.92 55.11 -61.80
CA ALA A 614 30.30 55.71 -62.98
C ALA A 614 28.93 56.29 -62.67
N GLY A 615 28.54 57.41 -63.26
CA GLY A 615 27.23 58.02 -63.01
C GLY A 615 27.00 58.55 -61.62
N SER A 616 28.04 58.75 -60.76
CA SER A 616 27.88 59.17 -59.36
C SER A 616 27.67 60.71 -59.22
N THR A 617 27.87 61.49 -60.26
CA THR A 617 27.72 62.93 -60.26
C THR A 617 26.51 63.38 -61.05
N PHE A 618 25.77 64.35 -60.50
CA PHE A 618 24.65 64.98 -61.21
C PHE A 618 25.13 66.00 -62.18
N PRO A 619 24.59 66.11 -63.39
CA PRO A 619 24.85 67.23 -64.31
C PRO A 619 24.49 68.56 -63.68
N VAL A 620 25.24 69.62 -64.00
CA VAL A 620 25.10 70.95 -63.37
C VAL A 620 23.69 71.55 -63.48
N PHE A 621 22.92 71.11 -64.46
CA PHE A 621 21.54 71.56 -64.69
C PHE A 621 20.48 70.69 -63.89
N ILE A 622 20.89 69.61 -63.21
CA ILE A 622 20.01 68.79 -62.37
C ILE A 622 20.35 69.09 -60.91
N PRO A 623 19.40 69.60 -60.08
CA PRO A 623 19.65 69.78 -58.66
C PRO A 623 19.98 68.41 -57.98
N THR A 624 21.07 68.42 -57.20
CA THR A 624 21.45 67.26 -56.42
C THR A 624 20.37 66.97 -55.37
N PRO A 625 19.75 65.78 -55.34
CA PRO A 625 18.79 65.45 -54.31
C PRO A 625 19.47 65.47 -52.94
N PRO A 626 18.75 65.83 -51.83
CA PRO A 626 19.31 65.78 -50.49
C PRO A 626 19.62 64.34 -50.14
N ASP A 627 20.71 64.11 -49.39
CA ASP A 627 21.05 62.71 -48.91
C ASP A 627 20.05 62.15 -47.94
N GLY A 628 19.34 62.98 -47.18
CA GLY A 628 18.27 62.61 -46.29
C GLY A 628 16.94 63.27 -46.65
N TYR A 629 15.89 62.44 -46.74
CA TYR A 629 14.52 62.96 -46.97
C TYR A 629 13.51 62.02 -46.31
N TYR A 630 12.36 62.56 -45.95
CA TYR A 630 11.26 61.80 -45.38
C TYR A 630 9.96 61.93 -46.16
N ASN A 631 9.09 60.94 -46.05
CA ASN A 631 7.69 61.05 -46.49
C ASN A 631 6.79 60.52 -45.41
N VAL A 632 5.62 61.04 -45.23
CA VAL A 632 4.55 60.60 -44.34
C VAL A 632 3.25 60.65 -45.13
N GLY A 633 2.47 59.54 -45.03
CA GLY A 633 1.23 59.46 -45.77
C GLY A 633 0.22 58.57 -45.01
N VAL A 634 -1.04 58.72 -45.29
CA VAL A 634 -2.11 57.86 -44.90
C VAL A 634 -2.57 57.07 -46.13
N SER A 635 -2.57 55.73 -46.02
CA SER A 635 -3.06 54.86 -47.10
C SER A 635 -4.44 54.31 -46.73
N LEU A 636 -5.34 54.28 -47.72
CA LEU A 636 -6.64 53.62 -47.62
C LEU A 636 -6.70 52.55 -48.71
N SER A 637 -6.88 51.29 -48.29
CA SER A 637 -6.89 50.15 -49.21
C SER A 637 -8.18 49.34 -48.99
N MET A 638 -8.85 49.01 -50.08
CA MET A 638 -10.03 48.16 -50.06
C MET A 638 -9.97 47.18 -51.25
N PRO A 639 -9.98 45.88 -51.02
CA PRO A 639 -9.98 44.90 -52.11
C PRO A 639 -11.35 44.86 -52.78
N ILE A 640 -11.41 45.21 -54.07
CA ILE A 640 -12.67 45.21 -54.86
C ILE A 640 -12.98 43.80 -55.36
N PHE A 641 -11.95 43.09 -55.83
CA PHE A 641 -12.10 41.69 -56.28
C PHE A 641 -10.82 40.92 -55.95
N ASN A 642 -10.94 39.83 -55.22
CA ASN A 642 -9.84 38.96 -54.78
C ASN A 642 -10.13 37.52 -55.17
N GLN A 643 -10.15 37.22 -56.46
CA GLN A 643 -10.29 35.84 -56.99
C GLN A 643 -11.45 35.04 -56.34
N ASN A 644 -12.55 35.66 -56.00
CA ASN A 644 -13.68 35.12 -55.27
C ASN A 644 -13.38 34.51 -53.87
N LYS A 645 -12.14 34.67 -53.35
CA LYS A 645 -11.72 34.09 -52.06
C LYS A 645 -12.63 34.49 -50.87
N GLN A 646 -13.04 35.74 -50.82
CA GLN A 646 -13.93 36.24 -49.77
C GLN A 646 -15.28 35.48 -49.70
N ASN A 647 -15.85 35.20 -50.85
CA ASN A 647 -17.11 34.48 -50.92
C ASN A 647 -16.97 33.00 -50.57
N ILE A 648 -15.87 32.38 -50.99
CA ILE A 648 -15.53 31.00 -50.62
C ILE A 648 -15.27 30.90 -49.08
N ASN A 649 -14.49 31.81 -48.50
CA ASN A 649 -14.21 31.87 -47.06
C ASN A 649 -15.50 32.07 -46.24
N LYS A 650 -16.46 32.91 -46.75
CA LYS A 650 -17.76 33.03 -46.11
C LYS A 650 -18.51 31.68 -46.10
N GLN A 651 -18.55 30.96 -47.27
CA GLN A 651 -19.19 29.68 -47.35
C GLN A 651 -18.53 28.65 -46.42
N ILE A 652 -17.20 28.64 -46.30
CA ILE A 652 -16.47 27.78 -45.37
C ILE A 652 -16.90 28.13 -43.93
N ALA A 653 -16.93 29.37 -43.52
CA ALA A 653 -17.36 29.78 -42.18
C ALA A 653 -18.83 29.39 -41.89
N THR A 654 -19.72 29.51 -42.88
CA THR A 654 -21.12 29.06 -42.73
C THR A 654 -21.19 27.51 -42.52
N ILE A 655 -20.44 26.72 -43.29
CA ILE A 655 -20.39 25.25 -43.14
C ILE A 655 -19.78 24.88 -41.77
N GLN A 656 -18.72 25.54 -41.35
CA GLN A 656 -18.11 25.32 -40.03
C GLN A 656 -19.08 25.64 -38.89
N LYS A 657 -19.88 26.73 -39.02
CA LYS A 657 -20.93 27.08 -38.08
C LYS A 657 -21.98 25.92 -37.95
N GLU A 658 -22.47 25.42 -39.06
CA GLU A 658 -23.40 24.29 -39.09
C GLU A 658 -22.77 23.02 -38.47
N GLN A 659 -21.48 22.76 -38.76
CA GLN A 659 -20.73 21.66 -38.15
C GLN A 659 -20.66 21.79 -36.63
N ILE A 660 -20.37 22.98 -36.08
CA ILE A 660 -20.33 23.23 -34.63
C ILE A 660 -21.71 23.03 -34.02
N GLN A 661 -22.79 23.47 -34.68
CA GLN A 661 -24.16 23.26 -34.23
C GLN A 661 -24.51 21.76 -34.12
N PHE A 662 -24.18 20.95 -35.14
CA PHE A 662 -24.37 19.51 -35.07
C PHE A 662 -23.52 18.87 -33.94
N SER A 663 -22.29 19.36 -33.73
CA SER A 663 -21.42 18.89 -32.63
C SER A 663 -22.04 19.23 -31.26
N THR A 664 -22.60 20.44 -31.11
CA THR A 664 -23.31 20.87 -29.88
C THR A 664 -24.51 19.98 -29.60
N ASP A 665 -25.36 19.72 -30.61
CA ASP A 665 -26.53 18.84 -30.46
C ASP A 665 -26.12 17.41 -30.09
N ASN A 666 -25.03 16.89 -30.70
CA ASN A 666 -24.51 15.58 -30.35
C ASN A 666 -23.96 15.52 -28.92
N VAL A 667 -23.23 16.55 -28.45
CA VAL A 667 -22.73 16.59 -27.07
C VAL A 667 -23.87 16.68 -26.07
N LYS A 668 -24.96 17.42 -26.36
CA LYS A 668 -26.17 17.46 -25.52
C LYS A 668 -26.80 16.07 -25.36
N LEU A 669 -26.98 15.36 -26.47
CA LEU A 669 -27.51 13.97 -26.42
C LEU A 669 -26.59 13.04 -25.65
N GLN A 670 -25.28 13.23 -25.77
CA GLN A 670 -24.30 12.42 -25.03
C GLN A 670 -24.35 12.70 -23.52
N ILE A 671 -24.49 13.96 -23.10
CA ILE A 671 -24.67 14.34 -21.70
C ILE A 671 -25.95 13.69 -21.14
N GLU A 672 -27.07 13.83 -21.86
CA GLU A 672 -28.34 13.22 -21.45
C GLU A 672 -28.22 11.70 -21.31
N LYS A 673 -27.59 11.02 -22.28
CA LYS A 673 -27.30 9.58 -22.19
C LYS A 673 -26.43 9.25 -20.99
N ASN A 674 -25.33 9.96 -20.80
CA ASN A 674 -24.36 9.68 -19.75
C ASN A 674 -24.93 9.85 -18.33
N ILE A 675 -25.78 10.87 -18.12
CA ILE A 675 -26.48 11.06 -16.84
C ILE A 675 -27.47 9.91 -16.59
N ASN A 676 -28.25 9.52 -17.61
CA ASN A 676 -29.17 8.37 -17.47
C ASN A 676 -28.40 7.07 -17.15
N ASP A 677 -27.29 6.81 -17.85
CA ASP A 677 -26.46 5.63 -17.61
C ASP A 677 -25.85 5.67 -16.19
N ALA A 678 -25.35 6.82 -15.73
CA ALA A 678 -24.77 6.98 -14.39
C ALA A 678 -25.81 6.74 -13.27
N VAL A 679 -27.03 7.26 -13.43
CA VAL A 679 -28.12 7.01 -12.47
C VAL A 679 -28.47 5.52 -12.40
N LEU A 680 -28.56 4.83 -13.55
CA LEU A 680 -28.81 3.39 -13.57
C LEU A 680 -27.65 2.60 -12.94
N GLU A 681 -26.39 3.03 -13.16
CA GLU A 681 -25.23 2.40 -12.57
C GLU A 681 -25.23 2.55 -11.04
N ILE A 682 -25.57 3.72 -10.53
CA ILE A 682 -25.70 3.92 -9.07
C ILE A 682 -26.75 2.96 -8.48
N ILE A 683 -27.92 2.79 -9.12
CA ILE A 683 -28.93 1.83 -8.69
C ILE A 683 -28.38 0.40 -8.66
N ASN A 684 -27.61 0.01 -9.70
CA ASN A 684 -26.97 -1.29 -9.74
C ASN A 684 -25.98 -1.47 -8.58
N GLN A 685 -25.15 -0.46 -8.29
CA GLN A 685 -24.15 -0.54 -7.24
C GLN A 685 -24.77 -0.56 -5.84
N VAL A 686 -25.83 0.22 -5.57
CA VAL A 686 -26.60 0.14 -4.31
C VAL A 686 -27.17 -1.25 -4.12
N THR A 687 -27.80 -1.82 -5.14
CA THR A 687 -28.31 -3.20 -5.09
C THR A 687 -27.17 -4.21 -4.85
N ASN A 688 -26.00 -4.03 -5.49
CA ASN A 688 -24.85 -4.89 -5.28
C ASN A 688 -24.32 -4.83 -3.84
N ILE A 689 -24.31 -3.65 -3.20
CA ILE A 689 -23.92 -3.52 -1.79
C ILE A 689 -24.85 -4.37 -0.91
N GLU A 690 -26.17 -4.16 -1.02
CA GLU A 690 -27.15 -4.87 -0.21
C GLU A 690 -27.07 -6.40 -0.38
N LEU A 691 -26.97 -6.87 -1.62
CA LEU A 691 -26.92 -8.30 -1.91
C LEU A 691 -25.58 -8.94 -1.52
N SER A 692 -24.46 -8.23 -1.70
CA SER A 692 -23.14 -8.76 -1.37
C SER A 692 -22.91 -8.90 0.13
N ILE A 693 -23.49 -8.02 0.96
CA ILE A 693 -23.45 -8.15 2.43
C ILE A 693 -24.15 -9.44 2.86
N VAL A 694 -25.37 -9.69 2.38
CA VAL A 694 -26.13 -10.92 2.69
C VAL A 694 -25.37 -12.16 2.18
N PHE A 695 -24.74 -12.07 1.00
CA PHE A 695 -23.95 -13.18 0.46
C PHE A 695 -22.72 -13.47 1.32
N GLU A 696 -21.99 -12.43 1.78
CA GLU A 696 -20.82 -12.58 2.63
C GLU A 696 -21.19 -13.20 3.99
N GLU A 697 -22.23 -12.69 4.67
CA GLU A 697 -22.70 -13.23 5.95
C GLU A 697 -23.09 -14.71 5.82
N THR A 698 -23.88 -15.05 4.79
CA THR A 698 -24.33 -16.43 4.55
C THR A 698 -23.15 -17.34 4.22
N ALA A 699 -22.23 -16.93 3.37
CA ALA A 699 -21.07 -17.72 2.98
C ALA A 699 -20.12 -17.94 4.17
N LYS A 700 -19.97 -16.94 5.06
CA LYS A 700 -19.20 -17.05 6.29
C LYS A 700 -19.80 -18.11 7.24
N GLU A 701 -21.11 -18.06 7.48
CA GLU A 701 -21.79 -19.05 8.32
C GLU A 701 -21.65 -20.47 7.77
N VAL A 702 -21.81 -20.64 6.45
CA VAL A 702 -21.60 -21.93 5.78
C VAL A 702 -20.16 -22.43 5.97
N LEU A 703 -19.15 -21.56 5.85
CA LEU A 703 -17.76 -21.93 6.05
C LEU A 703 -17.52 -22.39 7.50
N GLU A 704 -17.97 -21.63 8.50
CA GLU A 704 -17.79 -21.95 9.92
C GLU A 704 -18.43 -23.31 10.29
N LEU A 705 -19.65 -23.57 9.82
CA LEU A 705 -20.35 -24.84 10.03
C LEU A 705 -19.65 -26.00 9.31
N THR A 706 -19.18 -25.76 8.08
CA THR A 706 -18.49 -26.79 7.28
C THR A 706 -17.12 -27.10 7.85
N GLN A 707 -16.39 -26.11 8.36
CA GLN A 707 -15.11 -26.31 9.01
C GLN A 707 -15.24 -27.16 10.28
N THR A 708 -16.18 -26.81 11.16
CA THR A 708 -16.47 -27.60 12.35
C THR A 708 -16.88 -29.04 12.00
N SER A 709 -17.67 -29.22 10.95
CA SER A 709 -18.09 -30.55 10.48
C SER A 709 -16.92 -31.35 9.90
N TYR A 710 -15.97 -30.69 9.23
CA TYR A 710 -14.75 -31.33 8.72
C TYR A 710 -13.80 -31.75 9.85
N GLU A 711 -13.61 -30.91 10.85
CA GLU A 711 -12.82 -31.22 12.06
C GLU A 711 -13.36 -32.47 12.77
N ASN A 712 -14.67 -32.65 12.78
CA ASN A 712 -15.34 -33.83 13.35
C ASN A 712 -15.49 -35.03 12.38
N GLY A 713 -14.94 -34.94 11.15
CA GLY A 713 -15.00 -36.00 10.14
C GLY A 713 -16.37 -36.22 9.50
N ALA A 714 -17.34 -35.28 9.67
CA ALA A 714 -18.71 -35.42 9.17
C ALA A 714 -18.86 -35.02 7.70
N VAL A 715 -17.95 -34.18 7.16
CA VAL A 715 -17.93 -33.76 5.77
C VAL A 715 -16.55 -34.00 5.14
N ASN A 716 -16.50 -34.06 3.82
CA ASN A 716 -15.23 -34.24 3.10
C ASN A 716 -14.53 -32.92 2.75
N ILE A 717 -13.26 -33.02 2.41
CA ILE A 717 -12.41 -31.88 2.04
C ILE A 717 -12.98 -31.03 0.89
N ILE A 718 -13.68 -31.64 -0.07
CA ILE A 718 -14.22 -30.91 -1.25
C ILE A 718 -15.27 -29.90 -0.79
N GLN A 719 -16.11 -30.28 0.17
CA GLN A 719 -17.13 -29.39 0.75
C GLN A 719 -16.51 -28.24 1.52
N LEU A 720 -15.42 -28.48 2.26
CA LEU A 720 -14.71 -27.42 2.97
C LEU A 720 -14.02 -26.44 2.00
N LEU A 721 -13.34 -26.94 0.97
CA LEU A 721 -12.71 -26.08 -0.05
C LEU A 721 -13.76 -25.28 -0.84
N ASP A 722 -14.91 -25.88 -1.17
CA ASP A 722 -16.01 -25.18 -1.83
C ASP A 722 -16.58 -24.05 -0.96
N ALA A 723 -16.81 -24.31 0.33
CA ALA A 723 -17.27 -23.30 1.28
C ALA A 723 -16.24 -22.19 1.47
N GLN A 724 -14.94 -22.51 1.54
CA GLN A 724 -13.85 -21.54 1.66
C GLN A 724 -13.78 -20.66 0.41
N ASN A 725 -13.85 -21.22 -0.78
CA ASN A 725 -13.82 -20.47 -2.04
C ASN A 725 -15.07 -19.59 -2.21
N ASN A 726 -16.25 -20.08 -1.83
CA ASN A 726 -17.48 -19.29 -1.85
C ASN A 726 -17.39 -18.09 -0.89
N TYR A 727 -16.84 -18.28 0.31
CA TYR A 727 -16.65 -17.18 1.25
C TYR A 727 -15.61 -16.16 0.73
N LEU A 728 -14.51 -16.63 0.15
CA LEU A 728 -13.52 -15.73 -0.50
C LEU A 728 -14.18 -14.86 -1.57
N GLN A 729 -14.97 -15.47 -2.48
CA GLN A 729 -15.66 -14.71 -3.53
C GLN A 729 -16.68 -13.72 -2.95
N ALA A 730 -17.41 -14.11 -1.91
CA ALA A 730 -18.37 -13.24 -1.24
C ALA A 730 -17.69 -12.03 -0.57
N GLN A 731 -16.55 -12.22 0.10
CA GLN A 731 -15.76 -11.14 0.69
C GLN A 731 -15.24 -10.15 -0.37
N LEU A 732 -14.69 -10.67 -1.46
CA LEU A 732 -14.23 -9.83 -2.57
C LEU A 732 -15.38 -9.03 -3.19
N ALA A 733 -16.54 -9.64 -3.38
CA ALA A 733 -17.72 -8.98 -3.91
C ALA A 733 -18.22 -7.86 -2.97
N SER A 734 -18.34 -8.14 -1.67
CA SER A 734 -18.81 -7.19 -0.66
C SER A 734 -17.86 -5.99 -0.51
N SER A 735 -16.56 -6.25 -0.42
CA SER A 735 -15.55 -5.20 -0.31
C SER A 735 -15.52 -4.29 -1.55
N ASN A 736 -15.64 -4.85 -2.74
CA ASN A 736 -15.56 -4.10 -3.98
C ASN A 736 -16.84 -3.29 -4.26
N ALA A 737 -18.01 -3.75 -3.79
CA ALA A 737 -19.30 -3.10 -4.05
C ALA A 737 -19.33 -1.65 -3.53
N THR A 738 -18.84 -1.42 -2.31
CA THR A 738 -18.77 -0.08 -1.70
C THR A 738 -17.92 0.89 -2.53
N TYR A 739 -16.73 0.49 -2.94
CA TYR A 739 -15.86 1.36 -3.72
C TYR A 739 -16.37 1.59 -5.14
N ASN A 740 -16.98 0.58 -5.77
CA ASN A 740 -17.63 0.73 -7.07
C ASN A 740 -18.81 1.69 -7.02
N TYR A 741 -19.58 1.70 -5.93
CA TYR A 741 -20.62 2.68 -5.70
C TYR A 741 -20.05 4.11 -5.61
N LEU A 742 -18.98 4.32 -4.87
CA LEU A 742 -18.32 5.62 -4.77
C LEU A 742 -17.76 6.10 -6.11
N ILE A 743 -17.19 5.20 -6.93
CA ILE A 743 -16.77 5.51 -8.30
C ILE A 743 -17.96 5.89 -9.19
N ALA A 744 -19.11 5.20 -9.04
CA ALA A 744 -20.32 5.54 -9.78
C ALA A 744 -20.86 6.93 -9.41
N MET A 745 -20.82 7.29 -8.12
CA MET A 745 -21.17 8.63 -7.65
C MET A 745 -20.25 9.70 -8.23
N LEU A 746 -18.94 9.51 -8.19
CA LEU A 746 -17.97 10.43 -8.80
C LEU A 746 -18.14 10.53 -10.33
N THR A 747 -18.56 9.44 -10.99
CA THR A 747 -18.86 9.46 -12.42
C THR A 747 -20.04 10.39 -12.71
N LEU A 748 -21.09 10.34 -11.88
CA LEU A 748 -22.22 11.25 -11.98
C LEU A 748 -21.77 12.71 -11.75
N GLU A 749 -20.97 12.98 -10.72
CA GLU A 749 -20.46 14.32 -10.40
C GLU A 749 -19.61 14.88 -11.55
N ARG A 750 -18.74 14.04 -12.15
CA ARG A 750 -17.97 14.44 -13.35
C ARG A 750 -18.88 14.88 -14.50
N TYR A 751 -20.01 14.18 -14.73
CA TYR A 751 -20.94 14.54 -15.80
C TYR A 751 -21.78 15.78 -15.47
N ILE A 752 -22.07 16.03 -14.20
CA ILE A 752 -22.72 17.27 -13.74
C ILE A 752 -21.76 18.46 -13.86
N GLY A 753 -20.45 18.20 -13.81
CA GLY A 753 -19.40 19.21 -13.91
C GLY A 753 -18.90 19.76 -12.58
N ASN A 754 -19.23 19.11 -11.47
CA ASN A 754 -18.85 19.51 -10.12
C ASN A 754 -18.52 18.28 -9.28
N PHE A 755 -17.55 18.43 -8.35
CA PHE A 755 -17.23 17.42 -7.33
C PHE A 755 -17.64 17.97 -5.95
N PHE A 756 -18.66 17.39 -5.34
CA PHE A 756 -19.25 17.89 -4.08
C PHE A 756 -18.25 17.92 -2.92
N LEU A 757 -17.30 17.00 -2.87
CA LEU A 757 -16.28 17.00 -1.83
C LEU A 757 -15.33 18.20 -1.89
N LEU A 758 -15.17 18.83 -3.05
CA LEU A 758 -14.35 20.02 -3.24
C LEU A 758 -15.17 21.33 -3.07
N GLU A 759 -16.50 21.24 -3.01
CA GLU A 759 -17.37 22.38 -2.84
C GLU A 759 -17.58 22.75 -1.37
N SER A 760 -17.89 24.03 -1.14
CA SER A 760 -18.30 24.51 0.17
C SER A 760 -19.69 23.99 0.55
N THR A 761 -19.98 23.94 1.86
CA THR A 761 -21.31 23.57 2.36
C THR A 761 -22.42 24.47 1.80
N ASP A 762 -22.14 25.76 1.56
CA ASP A 762 -23.10 26.70 0.97
C ASP A 762 -23.43 26.34 -0.48
N GLU A 763 -22.47 25.94 -1.29
CA GLU A 763 -22.65 25.51 -2.68
C GLU A 763 -23.47 24.22 -2.76
N ARG A 764 -23.18 23.25 -1.89
CA ARG A 764 -23.95 22.01 -1.77
C ARG A 764 -25.41 22.27 -1.38
N ASN A 765 -25.64 23.15 -0.39
CA ASN A 765 -26.99 23.55 -0.01
C ASN A 765 -27.71 24.28 -1.15
N ALA A 766 -27.00 25.10 -1.93
CA ALA A 766 -27.59 25.77 -3.09
C ALA A 766 -28.00 24.77 -4.19
N PHE A 767 -27.23 23.70 -4.39
CA PHE A 767 -27.60 22.61 -5.31
C PHE A 767 -28.91 21.93 -4.87
N LEU A 768 -29.01 21.57 -3.61
CA LEU A 768 -30.24 20.98 -3.05
C LEU A 768 -31.46 21.93 -3.18
N ALA A 769 -31.25 23.23 -2.91
CA ALA A 769 -32.31 24.22 -3.07
C ALA A 769 -32.82 24.34 -4.51
N ARG A 770 -31.91 24.30 -5.51
CA ARG A 770 -32.26 24.28 -6.95
C ARG A 770 -33.05 23.02 -7.33
N PHE A 771 -32.66 21.87 -6.78
CA PHE A 771 -33.42 20.63 -7.01
C PHE A 771 -34.86 20.73 -6.46
N LEU A 772 -35.04 21.23 -5.25
CA LEU A 772 -36.35 21.38 -4.64
C LEU A 772 -37.23 22.37 -5.42
N GLU A 773 -36.67 23.48 -5.90
CA GLU A 773 -37.36 24.46 -6.75
C GLU A 773 -37.74 23.83 -8.12
N PHE A 774 -36.82 23.08 -8.73
CA PHE A 774 -37.09 22.37 -9.98
C PHE A 774 -38.25 21.38 -9.84
N LYS A 775 -38.24 20.57 -8.77
CA LYS A 775 -39.31 19.61 -8.48
C LYS A 775 -40.67 20.33 -8.29
N ALA A 776 -40.72 21.41 -7.51
CA ALA A 776 -41.94 22.18 -7.31
C ALA A 776 -42.53 22.74 -8.63
N ASN A 777 -41.64 23.18 -9.56
CA ASN A 777 -42.06 23.70 -10.87
C ASN A 777 -42.63 22.62 -11.83
N ILE A 778 -42.34 21.34 -11.61
CA ILE A 778 -42.87 20.22 -12.41
C ILE A 778 -44.25 19.76 -11.84
N GLU A 779 -44.44 19.86 -10.54
CA GLU A 779 -45.70 19.45 -9.87
C GLU A 779 -46.84 20.49 -10.05
N ASP A 780 -46.52 21.75 -10.35
CA ASP A 780 -47.47 22.81 -10.74
C ASP A 780 -47.81 22.75 -12.25
#